data_6804c0c5754cff736a4291c809a5efb0
#
_entry.id   6804c0c5754cff736a4291c809a5efb0
#
_cell.length_a   1.000
_cell.length_b   1.000
_cell.length_c   1.000
_cell.angle_alpha   90.00
_cell.angle_beta   90.00
_cell.angle_gamma   90.00
#
_symmetry.space_group_name_H-M   'P 1'
#
loop_
_entity.id
_entity.type
_entity.pdbx_description
1 polymer ?
#
loop_
_entity_poly.entity_id
_entity_poly.type
_entity_poly.pdbx_seq_one_letter_code
_entity_poly.pdbx_strand_id
1 'polypeptide(L)'
;MRWTRFSAKDTVKRPSLNGTIMQAICKMGRSMTAVKMFGRKALPLTLAALVGLGWLVVDRPAVQAATGHADESLIDIRSRAGAFLAAQLATEEGDLDRSIAYLRRALSFDPTETKLRVNLMMTLLGRGKFDEALAEAERLKAVPEAERFARLTVAVDEMRGKNFKRVPSTLQNRAGQDDLQRLTNRVMAAWAKAGNGDAGGALADLRALDDQPWYAPFTTLHSALMADLYERPEADRLYRSLLDDEEASAGAPDLWVQGVAAYASWLIRDGRADFARSVLSSGEAVAPQFIEFGELRKKLKSGKRPERFVESAREGAAIYLYDLGLVLNRPGSEPLTRVYLQLARALMPQNGTILVQIGLVEERLGFPRRAMEYYGDVPERSPLRRIADLQSGLALADAEDYKAAEKSLRDAIARDPMEERAYLALGDIFARNEQFAEAAQLYEEAVAALEEGGKKPDWNFYYRRGMAYERLKQWDKAEPDFRRALTLEPNRPEVLNYLGYSLVDRNEKLEEGLDLIRKAVEARPDAGFIVDSLGWAFYRLGRYDEAVRELERAIALMPEDPTVNDHLGDAYWKVGRKLEAEYQWNAALAAVKAMKKPDPMLMAEIMSKQARGLPDDEPARNADAALAVDPAEAAN
;
A
#
# COMPACT_ATOMS: atom_id res chain seq x y z
N MET A 1 33.81 41.01 -25.63
CA MET A 1 33.95 40.15 -26.85
C MET A 1 33.00 38.96 -26.71
N ARG A 2 32.07 38.86 -27.65
CA ARG A 2 31.12 37.80 -28.00
C ARG A 2 30.63 36.81 -26.92
N TRP A 3 29.44 37.07 -26.43
CA TRP A 3 28.52 36.12 -25.83
C TRP A 3 27.83 35.31 -26.93
N THR A 4 27.97 34.00 -26.94
CA THR A 4 27.14 33.07 -27.71
C THR A 4 26.10 32.45 -26.83
N ARG A 5 24.82 32.68 -27.17
CA ARG A 5 23.62 32.10 -26.62
C ARG A 5 23.68 30.56 -26.76
N PHE A 6 23.50 29.86 -25.67
CA PHE A 6 23.08 28.45 -25.72
C PHE A 6 21.55 28.36 -25.52
N SER A 7 20.91 27.80 -26.52
CA SER A 7 19.47 27.57 -26.61
C SER A 7 19.07 26.42 -25.71
N ALA A 8 18.10 26.66 -24.87
CA ALA A 8 17.41 25.61 -24.11
C ALA A 8 16.52 24.79 -25.04
N LYS A 9 16.96 23.63 -25.44
CA LYS A 9 16.13 22.53 -26.00
C LYS A 9 16.96 21.24 -25.99
N ASP A 10 17.11 20.66 -24.80
CA ASP A 10 17.34 19.22 -24.67
C ASP A 10 16.53 18.74 -23.46
N THR A 11 15.26 18.41 -23.75
CA THR A 11 14.42 17.59 -22.89
C THR A 11 15.03 16.20 -22.85
N VAL A 12 15.80 15.91 -21.81
CA VAL A 12 16.20 14.56 -21.46
C VAL A 12 14.91 13.78 -21.18
N LYS A 13 14.47 12.99 -22.15
CA LYS A 13 13.45 11.95 -21.95
C LYS A 13 14.01 10.97 -20.92
N ARG A 14 13.47 11.00 -19.70
CA ARG A 14 13.63 9.89 -18.75
C ARG A 14 13.03 8.66 -19.41
N PRO A 15 13.78 7.55 -19.58
CA PRO A 15 13.19 6.31 -20.05
C PRO A 15 12.18 5.86 -19.00
N SER A 16 10.93 5.62 -19.42
CA SER A 16 9.91 5.01 -18.58
C SER A 16 10.40 3.61 -18.21
N LEU A 17 10.69 3.39 -16.94
CA LEU A 17 11.14 2.11 -16.34
C LEU A 17 10.19 0.93 -16.60
N ASN A 18 9.05 1.16 -17.24
CA ASN A 18 8.01 0.15 -17.44
C ASN A 18 8.14 -0.69 -18.73
N GLY A 19 9.03 -0.36 -19.65
CA GLY A 19 9.04 -1.02 -20.97
C GLY A 19 9.73 -2.39 -20.99
N THR A 20 10.89 -2.51 -20.37
CA THR A 20 11.75 -3.70 -20.51
C THR A 20 11.34 -4.82 -19.56
N ILE A 21 10.95 -4.46 -18.34
CA ILE A 21 10.42 -5.43 -17.35
C ILE A 21 9.05 -5.96 -17.79
N MET A 22 8.19 -5.09 -18.34
CA MET A 22 6.91 -5.51 -18.93
C MET A 22 7.10 -6.47 -20.12
N GLN A 23 8.14 -6.31 -20.94
CA GLN A 23 8.42 -7.24 -22.04
C GLN A 23 8.94 -8.60 -21.55
N ALA A 24 9.79 -8.62 -20.55
CA ALA A 24 10.28 -9.88 -19.94
C ALA A 24 9.13 -10.63 -19.26
N ILE A 25 8.25 -9.91 -18.55
CA ILE A 25 7.11 -10.50 -17.85
C ILE A 25 5.92 -10.78 -18.76
N CYS A 26 5.70 -9.99 -19.83
CA CYS A 26 4.78 -10.39 -20.90
C CYS A 26 5.25 -11.67 -21.63
N LYS A 27 6.54 -11.88 -21.78
CA LYS A 27 7.10 -13.18 -22.23
C LYS A 27 6.92 -14.27 -21.18
N MET A 28 7.12 -13.96 -19.88
CA MET A 28 6.77 -14.87 -18.77
C MET A 28 5.26 -15.14 -18.72
N GLY A 29 4.40 -14.16 -18.86
CA GLY A 29 2.95 -14.31 -18.85
C GLY A 29 2.40 -15.12 -20.04
N ARG A 30 3.11 -15.15 -21.15
CA ARG A 30 2.77 -16.08 -22.27
C ARG A 30 3.22 -17.51 -22.02
N SER A 31 4.23 -17.73 -21.19
CA SER A 31 4.65 -19.04 -20.69
C SER A 31 3.90 -19.46 -19.42
N MET A 32 3.34 -18.52 -18.65
CA MET A 32 2.49 -18.79 -17.49
C MET A 32 1.09 -19.24 -17.91
N THR A 33 1.00 -20.37 -18.55
CA THR A 33 -0.25 -21.13 -18.84
C THR A 33 -0.96 -21.59 -17.54
N ALA A 34 -0.43 -21.28 -16.38
CA ALA A 34 -1.02 -21.66 -15.09
C ALA A 34 -2.35 -20.92 -14.78
N VAL A 35 -2.61 -19.75 -15.35
CA VAL A 35 -3.93 -19.09 -15.25
C VAL A 35 -4.92 -19.62 -16.30
N LYS A 36 -4.46 -20.37 -17.31
CA LYS A 36 -5.32 -21.05 -18.29
C LYS A 36 -5.67 -22.50 -17.95
N MET A 37 -5.36 -22.98 -16.76
CA MET A 37 -5.75 -24.33 -16.32
C MET A 37 -7.22 -24.51 -15.97
N PHE A 38 -8.04 -23.48 -16.07
CA PHE A 38 -9.49 -23.63 -15.93
C PHE A 38 -10.20 -23.36 -17.25
N GLY A 39 -10.38 -24.43 -18.03
CA GLY A 39 -11.49 -24.54 -18.97
C GLY A 39 -11.26 -24.10 -20.40
N ARG A 40 -10.73 -24.99 -21.21
CA ARG A 40 -11.14 -25.12 -22.61
C ARG A 40 -11.66 -26.52 -22.87
N LYS A 41 -12.93 -26.74 -22.51
CA LYS A 41 -13.88 -27.67 -23.13
C LYS A 41 -15.17 -27.72 -22.28
N ALA A 42 -16.04 -26.72 -22.45
CA ALA A 42 -17.49 -26.87 -22.27
C ALA A 42 -18.18 -25.59 -22.78
N LEU A 43 -18.83 -25.73 -23.88
CA LEU A 43 -19.93 -24.98 -24.53
C LEU A 43 -19.84 -23.42 -24.63
N PRO A 44 -19.94 -22.92 -25.87
CA PRO A 44 -20.25 -21.53 -26.12
C PRO A 44 -21.78 -21.37 -26.15
N LEU A 45 -22.39 -20.85 -25.13
CA LEU A 45 -23.70 -20.19 -25.23
C LEU A 45 -23.92 -19.42 -23.90
N THR A 46 -24.26 -18.12 -24.08
CA THR A 46 -24.67 -17.17 -23.01
C THR A 46 -23.58 -16.41 -22.22
N LEU A 47 -22.69 -15.69 -22.93
CA LEU A 47 -21.96 -14.56 -22.31
C LEU A 47 -21.85 -13.35 -23.25
N ALA A 48 -22.94 -13.06 -23.97
CA ALA A 48 -23.04 -11.91 -24.87
C ALA A 48 -24.13 -10.90 -24.46
N ALA A 49 -24.51 -10.88 -23.18
CA ALA A 49 -25.59 -10.01 -22.71
C ALA A 49 -25.31 -9.28 -21.39
N LEU A 50 -24.04 -9.06 -20.99
CA LEU A 50 -23.68 -8.28 -19.77
C LEU A 50 -22.44 -7.38 -19.97
N VAL A 51 -22.26 -6.85 -21.18
CA VAL A 51 -21.34 -5.73 -21.42
C VAL A 51 -22.18 -4.52 -21.80
N GLY A 52 -22.79 -3.91 -20.81
CA GLY A 52 -23.65 -2.74 -21.06
C GLY A 52 -24.39 -2.24 -19.84
N LEU A 53 -23.80 -2.33 -18.65
CA LEU A 53 -24.32 -1.62 -17.48
C LEU A 53 -23.14 -1.05 -16.69
N GLY A 54 -23.21 0.27 -16.56
CA GLY A 54 -22.20 1.13 -16.00
C GLY A 54 -21.73 0.72 -14.59
N TRP A 55 -20.62 1.27 -14.23
CA TRP A 55 -20.03 1.24 -12.89
C TRP A 55 -21.05 1.71 -11.86
N LEU A 56 -21.85 0.78 -11.34
CA LEU A 56 -22.52 0.95 -10.08
C LEU A 56 -21.46 0.65 -9.01
N VAL A 57 -21.01 1.71 -8.36
CA VAL A 57 -20.37 1.60 -7.04
C VAL A 57 -21.39 0.92 -6.14
N VAL A 58 -21.26 -0.38 -5.97
CA VAL A 58 -22.01 -1.10 -4.95
C VAL A 58 -21.41 -0.73 -3.62
N ASP A 59 -22.10 0.15 -2.92
CA ASP A 59 -21.91 0.42 -1.51
C ASP A 59 -21.81 -0.93 -0.78
N ARG A 60 -20.61 -1.28 -0.28
CA ARG A 60 -20.43 -2.46 0.56
C ARG A 60 -20.96 -2.12 1.93
N PRO A 61 -22.07 -2.71 2.40
CA PRO A 61 -22.46 -2.52 3.78
C PRO A 61 -21.33 -3.03 4.67
N ALA A 62 -20.95 -2.25 5.67
CA ALA A 62 -20.02 -2.67 6.71
C ALA A 62 -20.54 -3.97 7.31
N VAL A 63 -19.85 -5.07 7.01
CA VAL A 63 -20.16 -6.37 7.62
C VAL A 63 -19.69 -6.30 9.05
N GLN A 64 -20.63 -6.03 9.96
CA GLN A 64 -20.40 -6.25 11.38
C GLN A 64 -19.95 -7.69 11.57
N ALA A 65 -18.75 -7.86 12.10
CA ALA A 65 -18.19 -9.16 12.41
C ALA A 65 -19.08 -9.87 13.44
N ALA A 66 -19.92 -10.76 12.97
CA ALA A 66 -20.59 -11.76 13.82
C ALA A 66 -19.53 -12.75 14.27
N THR A 67 -18.91 -12.47 15.39
CA THR A 67 -18.13 -13.46 16.14
C THR A 67 -19.13 -14.48 16.70
N GLY A 68 -19.13 -15.70 16.19
CA GLY A 68 -19.79 -16.83 16.82
C GLY A 68 -20.73 -17.70 15.99
N HIS A 69 -20.92 -17.46 14.68
CA HIS A 69 -21.90 -18.22 13.89
C HIS A 69 -21.32 -19.07 12.73
N ALA A 70 -20.02 -19.46 12.80
CA ALA A 70 -19.41 -20.26 11.73
C ALA A 70 -20.02 -21.68 11.61
N ASP A 71 -20.66 -22.19 12.64
CA ASP A 71 -21.11 -23.59 12.68
C ASP A 71 -22.57 -23.78 12.20
N GLU A 72 -23.46 -22.84 12.44
CA GLU A 72 -24.89 -22.96 12.04
C GLU A 72 -25.09 -22.79 10.52
N SER A 73 -24.33 -21.91 9.86
CA SER A 73 -24.44 -21.68 8.40
C SER A 73 -23.93 -22.85 7.56
N LEU A 74 -23.03 -23.68 8.11
CA LEU A 74 -22.50 -24.89 7.44
C LEU A 74 -23.53 -26.02 7.38
N ILE A 75 -24.46 -26.07 8.31
CA ILE A 75 -25.46 -27.15 8.47
C ILE A 75 -26.50 -27.09 7.34
N ASP A 76 -26.82 -25.89 6.83
CA ASP A 76 -27.82 -25.69 5.79
C ASP A 76 -27.35 -25.98 4.35
N ILE A 77 -26.02 -26.11 4.13
CA ILE A 77 -25.49 -26.42 2.81
C ILE A 77 -25.62 -27.90 2.50
N ARG A 78 -26.56 -28.24 1.63
CA ARG A 78 -26.96 -29.61 1.30
C ARG A 78 -26.39 -30.16 0.00
N SER A 79 -25.51 -29.43 -0.68
CA SER A 79 -24.91 -29.86 -1.93
C SER A 79 -23.46 -29.49 -2.06
N ARG A 80 -22.69 -30.30 -2.81
CA ARG A 80 -21.28 -30.01 -3.17
C ARG A 80 -21.15 -28.68 -3.90
N ALA A 81 -22.01 -28.41 -4.89
CA ALA A 81 -21.97 -27.19 -5.68
C ALA A 81 -22.23 -25.94 -4.82
N GLY A 82 -23.25 -26.02 -3.94
CA GLY A 82 -23.56 -24.93 -3.01
C GLY A 82 -22.39 -24.63 -2.04
N ALA A 83 -21.77 -25.67 -1.50
CA ALA A 83 -20.60 -25.50 -0.62
C ALA A 83 -19.41 -24.93 -1.37
N PHE A 84 -19.17 -25.34 -2.62
CA PHE A 84 -18.09 -24.81 -3.45
C PHE A 84 -18.32 -23.34 -3.79
N LEU A 85 -19.52 -22.94 -4.22
CA LEU A 85 -19.85 -21.55 -4.49
C LEU A 85 -19.72 -20.67 -3.26
N ALA A 86 -20.18 -21.16 -2.10
CA ALA A 86 -20.00 -20.44 -0.82
C ALA A 86 -18.51 -20.27 -0.48
N ALA A 87 -17.67 -21.28 -0.77
CA ALA A 87 -16.24 -21.17 -0.57
C ALA A 87 -15.60 -20.13 -1.49
N GLN A 88 -16.02 -20.06 -2.76
CA GLN A 88 -15.52 -19.05 -3.70
C GLN A 88 -15.90 -17.64 -3.24
N LEU A 89 -17.16 -17.42 -2.88
CA LEU A 89 -17.63 -16.15 -2.37
C LEU A 89 -16.86 -15.73 -1.10
N ALA A 90 -16.70 -16.65 -0.15
CA ALA A 90 -15.91 -16.38 1.05
C ALA A 90 -14.45 -16.04 0.73
N THR A 91 -13.87 -16.63 -0.32
CA THR A 91 -12.50 -16.29 -0.78
C THR A 91 -12.44 -14.88 -1.38
N GLU A 92 -13.44 -14.49 -2.18
CA GLU A 92 -13.56 -13.15 -2.76
C GLU A 92 -13.80 -12.09 -1.67
N GLU A 93 -14.60 -12.41 -0.66
CA GLU A 93 -14.80 -11.59 0.52
C GLU A 93 -13.59 -11.59 1.47
N GLY A 94 -12.59 -12.43 1.19
CA GLY A 94 -11.37 -12.59 1.97
C GLY A 94 -11.54 -13.41 3.25
N ASP A 95 -12.70 -13.97 3.53
CA ASP A 95 -12.89 -14.84 4.68
C ASP A 95 -12.34 -16.25 4.37
N LEU A 96 -11.01 -16.38 4.45
CA LEU A 96 -10.34 -17.65 4.17
C LEU A 96 -10.72 -18.75 5.18
N ASP A 97 -11.05 -18.40 6.41
CA ASP A 97 -11.46 -19.40 7.41
C ASP A 97 -12.83 -20.00 7.05
N ARG A 98 -13.80 -19.17 6.64
CA ARG A 98 -15.06 -19.67 6.07
C ARG A 98 -14.85 -20.43 4.76
N SER A 99 -14.00 -19.94 3.87
CA SER A 99 -13.69 -20.64 2.62
C SER A 99 -13.14 -22.05 2.90
N ILE A 100 -12.20 -22.21 3.84
CA ILE A 100 -11.68 -23.51 4.29
C ILE A 100 -12.82 -24.41 4.82
N ALA A 101 -13.72 -23.87 5.66
CA ALA A 101 -14.84 -24.61 6.21
C ALA A 101 -15.79 -25.10 5.10
N TYR A 102 -16.12 -24.24 4.13
CA TYR A 102 -16.98 -24.60 3.01
C TYR A 102 -16.29 -25.58 2.04
N LEU A 103 -14.99 -25.47 1.79
CA LEU A 103 -14.23 -26.46 0.98
C LEU A 103 -14.24 -27.83 1.66
N ARG A 104 -14.07 -27.88 2.98
CA ARG A 104 -14.19 -29.12 3.74
C ARG A 104 -15.60 -29.69 3.68
N ARG A 105 -16.63 -28.83 3.75
CA ARG A 105 -18.02 -29.24 3.55
C ARG A 105 -18.24 -29.80 2.14
N ALA A 106 -17.71 -29.16 1.10
CA ALA A 106 -17.79 -29.66 -0.27
C ALA A 106 -17.13 -31.05 -0.40
N LEU A 107 -15.95 -31.24 0.19
CA LEU A 107 -15.22 -32.51 0.22
C LEU A 107 -15.95 -33.60 1.01
N SER A 108 -16.81 -33.26 1.98
CA SER A 108 -17.62 -34.25 2.69
C SER A 108 -18.67 -34.93 1.78
N PHE A 109 -19.10 -34.27 0.70
CA PHE A 109 -19.98 -34.85 -0.31
C PHE A 109 -19.22 -35.67 -1.37
N ASP A 110 -17.97 -35.32 -1.63
CA ASP A 110 -17.10 -36.01 -2.61
C ASP A 110 -15.65 -35.94 -2.15
N PRO A 111 -15.23 -36.90 -1.31
CA PRO A 111 -13.88 -36.93 -0.75
C PRO A 111 -12.76 -37.15 -1.77
N THR A 112 -13.10 -37.56 -2.99
CA THR A 112 -12.13 -37.89 -4.06
C THR A 112 -11.90 -36.75 -5.03
N GLU A 113 -12.70 -35.65 -4.96
CA GLU A 113 -12.64 -34.53 -5.89
C GLU A 113 -11.31 -33.75 -5.75
N THR A 114 -10.44 -33.99 -6.69
CA THR A 114 -9.07 -33.43 -6.70
C THR A 114 -9.05 -31.90 -6.72
N LYS A 115 -9.94 -31.27 -7.51
CA LYS A 115 -9.98 -29.79 -7.60
C LYS A 115 -10.35 -29.13 -6.28
N LEU A 116 -11.26 -29.73 -5.52
CA LEU A 116 -11.61 -29.23 -4.18
C LEU A 116 -10.42 -29.33 -3.23
N ARG A 117 -9.63 -30.43 -3.30
CA ARG A 117 -8.43 -30.57 -2.47
C ARG A 117 -7.35 -29.56 -2.86
N VAL A 118 -7.16 -29.30 -4.16
CA VAL A 118 -6.22 -28.27 -4.63
C VAL A 118 -6.63 -26.90 -4.09
N ASN A 119 -7.90 -26.54 -4.20
CA ASN A 119 -8.41 -25.26 -3.68
C ASN A 119 -8.25 -25.19 -2.14
N LEU A 120 -8.54 -26.28 -1.43
CA LEU A 120 -8.34 -26.35 0.02
C LEU A 120 -6.88 -26.15 0.39
N MET A 121 -5.95 -26.86 -0.25
CA MET A 121 -4.50 -26.71 -0.02
C MET A 121 -4.05 -25.27 -0.24
N MET A 122 -4.43 -24.67 -1.37
CA MET A 122 -4.04 -23.29 -1.70
C MET A 122 -4.65 -22.25 -0.73
N THR A 123 -5.90 -22.45 -0.31
CA THR A 123 -6.55 -21.58 0.68
C THR A 123 -5.90 -21.72 2.05
N LEU A 124 -5.55 -22.94 2.46
CA LEU A 124 -4.82 -23.20 3.71
C LEU A 124 -3.43 -22.55 3.70
N LEU A 125 -2.68 -22.67 2.58
CA LEU A 125 -1.41 -21.96 2.41
C LEU A 125 -1.60 -20.45 2.51
N GLY A 126 -2.57 -19.90 1.78
CA GLY A 126 -2.87 -18.47 1.82
C GLY A 126 -3.26 -17.97 3.22
N ARG A 127 -3.93 -18.79 4.03
CA ARG A 127 -4.28 -18.45 5.43
C ARG A 127 -3.11 -18.65 6.40
N GLY A 128 -2.04 -19.31 5.96
CA GLY A 128 -0.88 -19.63 6.82
C GLY A 128 -1.08 -20.88 7.70
N LYS A 129 -2.06 -21.72 7.39
CA LYS A 129 -2.29 -23.02 8.07
C LYS A 129 -1.42 -24.12 7.43
N PHE A 130 -0.09 -23.97 7.60
CA PHE A 130 0.90 -24.77 6.89
C PHE A 130 0.74 -26.28 7.14
N ASP A 131 0.59 -26.71 8.38
CA ASP A 131 0.53 -28.15 8.72
C ASP A 131 -0.72 -28.84 8.15
N GLU A 132 -1.85 -28.11 8.09
CA GLU A 132 -3.07 -28.59 7.44
C GLU A 132 -2.91 -28.62 5.90
N ALA A 133 -2.25 -27.62 5.33
CA ALA A 133 -1.92 -27.59 3.90
C ALA A 133 -0.96 -28.72 3.51
N LEU A 134 0.02 -29.06 4.37
CA LEU A 134 0.96 -30.16 4.17
C LEU A 134 0.22 -31.51 4.06
N ALA A 135 -0.80 -31.73 4.89
CA ALA A 135 -1.60 -32.96 4.82
C ALA A 135 -2.33 -33.15 3.47
N GLU A 136 -2.79 -32.04 2.86
CA GLU A 136 -3.36 -32.09 1.51
C GLU A 136 -2.26 -32.16 0.43
N ALA A 137 -1.12 -31.49 0.62
CA ALA A 137 0.01 -31.52 -0.30
C ALA A 137 0.59 -32.94 -0.47
N GLU A 138 0.68 -33.71 0.61
CA GLU A 138 1.13 -35.10 0.56
C GLU A 138 0.23 -35.98 -0.33
N ARG A 139 -1.07 -35.74 -0.35
CA ARG A 139 -2.04 -36.41 -1.22
C ARG A 139 -1.94 -35.97 -2.68
N LEU A 140 -1.54 -34.73 -2.89
CA LEU A 140 -1.59 -34.05 -4.19
C LEU A 140 -0.26 -34.02 -4.94
N LYS A 141 0.86 -34.42 -4.31
CA LYS A 141 2.21 -34.30 -4.89
C LYS A 141 2.45 -35.11 -6.19
N ALA A 142 1.54 -36.03 -6.53
CA ALA A 142 1.59 -36.79 -7.78
C ALA A 142 0.51 -36.33 -8.79
N VAL A 143 -0.32 -35.33 -8.43
CA VAL A 143 -1.38 -34.82 -9.28
C VAL A 143 -0.81 -33.67 -10.13
N PRO A 144 -0.81 -33.78 -11.48
CA PRO A 144 -0.15 -32.81 -12.36
C PRO A 144 -0.57 -31.35 -12.14
N GLU A 145 -1.85 -31.11 -11.91
CA GLU A 145 -2.42 -29.77 -11.73
C GLU A 145 -2.01 -29.12 -10.40
N ALA A 146 -1.63 -29.90 -9.39
CA ALA A 146 -1.25 -29.45 -8.05
C ALA A 146 0.24 -29.62 -7.76
N GLU A 147 0.95 -30.40 -8.56
CA GLU A 147 2.31 -30.91 -8.30
C GLU A 147 3.27 -29.79 -7.86
N ARG A 148 3.21 -28.63 -8.49
CA ARG A 148 4.10 -27.51 -8.21
C ARG A 148 4.07 -27.11 -6.73
N PHE A 149 2.90 -26.68 -6.24
CA PHE A 149 2.77 -26.20 -4.86
C PHE A 149 2.73 -27.33 -3.84
N ALA A 150 2.18 -28.48 -4.21
CA ALA A 150 2.18 -29.65 -3.34
C ALA A 150 3.61 -30.11 -3.03
N ARG A 151 4.45 -30.29 -4.05
CA ARG A 151 5.86 -30.68 -3.85
C ARG A 151 6.66 -29.59 -3.13
N LEU A 152 6.44 -28.32 -3.46
CA LEU A 152 7.10 -27.20 -2.77
C LEU A 152 6.73 -27.19 -1.28
N THR A 153 5.47 -27.39 -0.94
CA THR A 153 5.02 -27.48 0.46
C THR A 153 5.67 -28.63 1.22
N VAL A 154 5.75 -29.81 0.61
CA VAL A 154 6.45 -30.97 1.19
C VAL A 154 7.95 -30.68 1.35
N ALA A 155 8.59 -30.08 0.34
CA ALA A 155 10.00 -29.70 0.42
C ALA A 155 10.29 -28.67 1.52
N VAL A 156 9.37 -27.71 1.74
CA VAL A 156 9.46 -26.73 2.85
C VAL A 156 9.39 -27.47 4.20
N ASP A 157 8.53 -28.47 4.35
CA ASP A 157 8.50 -29.28 5.58
C ASP A 157 9.77 -30.10 5.78
N GLU A 158 10.30 -30.70 4.71
CA GLU A 158 11.59 -31.41 4.76
C GLU A 158 12.74 -30.46 5.16
N MET A 159 12.75 -29.20 4.66
CA MET A 159 13.71 -28.15 5.08
C MET A 159 13.51 -27.77 6.55
N ARG A 160 12.26 -27.63 7.00
CA ARG A 160 11.89 -27.32 8.39
C ARG A 160 12.40 -28.40 9.35
N GLY A 161 12.22 -29.66 8.96
CA GLY A 161 12.67 -30.83 9.71
C GLY A 161 14.15 -31.19 9.53
N LYS A 162 14.94 -30.38 8.79
CA LYS A 162 16.35 -30.66 8.43
C LYS A 162 16.55 -31.97 7.65
N ASN A 163 15.52 -32.45 6.96
CA ASN A 163 15.59 -33.66 6.10
C ASN A 163 16.13 -33.30 4.72
N PHE A 164 17.25 -32.58 4.67
CA PHE A 164 17.82 -31.98 3.46
C PHE A 164 18.06 -32.98 2.32
N LYS A 165 18.41 -34.21 2.63
CA LYS A 165 18.65 -35.25 1.61
C LYS A 165 17.43 -35.56 0.74
N ARG A 166 16.22 -35.33 1.24
CA ARG A 166 14.97 -35.67 0.54
C ARG A 166 14.53 -34.59 -0.42
N VAL A 167 14.83 -33.32 -0.13
CA VAL A 167 14.35 -32.14 -0.86
C VAL A 167 14.60 -32.24 -2.38
N PRO A 168 15.80 -32.60 -2.89
CA PRO A 168 16.03 -32.72 -4.34
C PRO A 168 15.14 -33.75 -5.02
N SER A 169 14.87 -34.88 -4.36
CA SER A 169 14.00 -35.93 -4.89
C SER A 169 12.51 -35.53 -4.84
N THR A 170 12.11 -34.76 -3.81
CA THR A 170 10.75 -34.25 -3.68
C THR A 170 10.44 -33.22 -4.77
N LEU A 171 11.37 -32.30 -5.02
CA LEU A 171 11.17 -31.22 -5.99
C LEU A 171 11.25 -31.66 -7.45
N GLN A 172 12.00 -32.70 -7.77
CA GLN A 172 12.26 -33.30 -9.09
C GLN A 172 12.18 -32.33 -10.28
N ASN A 173 13.29 -32.14 -10.97
CA ASN A 173 13.28 -31.42 -12.24
C ASN A 173 12.75 -32.31 -13.35
N ARG A 174 11.57 -31.99 -13.90
CA ARG A 174 10.95 -32.72 -15.01
C ARG A 174 10.94 -31.85 -16.27
N ALA A 175 10.95 -32.51 -17.43
CA ALA A 175 10.71 -31.82 -18.70
C ALA A 175 9.30 -31.17 -18.70
N GLY A 176 9.19 -29.92 -19.20
CA GLY A 176 7.93 -29.21 -19.29
C GLY A 176 7.58 -28.31 -18.09
N GLN A 177 8.45 -28.22 -17.08
CA GLN A 177 8.31 -27.22 -16.02
C GLN A 177 8.53 -25.80 -16.57
N ASP A 178 7.75 -24.83 -16.08
CA ASP A 178 8.00 -23.43 -16.37
C ASP A 178 9.31 -22.92 -15.72
N ASP A 179 9.83 -21.83 -16.24
CA ASP A 179 11.10 -21.26 -15.78
C ASP A 179 11.10 -20.91 -14.31
N LEU A 180 9.99 -20.39 -13.77
CA LEU A 180 9.87 -20.03 -12.37
C LEU A 180 9.89 -21.28 -11.46
N GLN A 181 9.22 -22.36 -11.87
CA GLN A 181 9.26 -23.62 -11.14
C GLN A 181 10.66 -24.22 -11.18
N ARG A 182 11.34 -24.17 -12.33
CA ARG A 182 12.71 -24.64 -12.49
C ARG A 182 13.68 -23.89 -11.58
N LEU A 183 13.63 -22.54 -11.57
CA LEU A 183 14.42 -21.71 -10.66
C LEU A 183 14.15 -22.10 -9.20
N THR A 184 12.86 -22.15 -8.81
CA THR A 184 12.46 -22.47 -7.43
C THR A 184 12.99 -23.84 -6.99
N ASN A 185 12.80 -24.87 -7.82
CA ASN A 185 13.27 -26.22 -7.49
C ASN A 185 14.78 -26.28 -7.33
N ARG A 186 15.53 -25.59 -8.21
CA ARG A 186 16.99 -25.59 -8.20
C ARG A 186 17.58 -24.85 -7.02
N VAL A 187 17.07 -23.65 -6.70
CA VAL A 187 17.59 -22.87 -5.57
C VAL A 187 17.26 -23.53 -4.23
N MET A 188 16.03 -24.05 -4.07
CA MET A 188 15.66 -24.83 -2.88
C MET A 188 16.50 -26.09 -2.71
N ALA A 189 16.74 -26.84 -3.80
CA ALA A 189 17.59 -28.02 -3.78
C ALA A 189 19.06 -27.68 -3.47
N ALA A 190 19.57 -26.54 -3.96
CA ALA A 190 20.92 -26.07 -3.66
C ALA A 190 21.06 -25.73 -2.16
N TRP A 191 20.10 -25.00 -1.57
CA TRP A 191 20.11 -24.76 -0.12
C TRP A 191 20.05 -26.06 0.69
N ALA A 192 19.24 -27.03 0.28
CA ALA A 192 19.18 -28.33 0.94
C ALA A 192 20.50 -29.11 0.81
N LYS A 193 21.13 -29.07 -0.37
CA LYS A 193 22.43 -29.69 -0.63
C LYS A 193 23.54 -29.10 0.25
N ALA A 194 23.56 -27.76 0.35
CA ALA A 194 24.48 -27.04 1.24
C ALA A 194 24.23 -27.38 2.71
N GLY A 195 22.96 -27.45 3.14
CA GLY A 195 22.56 -27.86 4.49
C GLY A 195 22.92 -29.28 4.84
N ASN A 196 23.08 -30.16 3.82
CA ASN A 196 23.58 -31.54 3.96
C ASN A 196 25.11 -31.64 3.93
N GLY A 197 25.85 -30.52 3.91
CA GLY A 197 27.30 -30.46 3.98
C GLY A 197 28.02 -30.30 2.63
N ASP A 198 27.32 -30.24 1.51
CA ASP A 198 27.90 -30.03 0.18
C ASP A 198 27.65 -28.61 -0.36
N ALA A 199 28.22 -27.64 0.30
CA ALA A 199 28.12 -26.22 -0.13
C ALA A 199 28.82 -25.96 -1.49
N GLY A 200 29.93 -26.67 -1.76
CA GLY A 200 30.66 -26.54 -3.02
C GLY A 200 29.84 -27.02 -4.22
N GLY A 201 29.23 -28.19 -4.10
CA GLY A 201 28.33 -28.72 -5.11
C GLY A 201 27.05 -27.89 -5.27
N ALA A 202 26.52 -27.33 -4.19
CA ALA A 202 25.37 -26.43 -4.24
C ALA A 202 25.67 -25.13 -5.02
N LEU A 203 26.83 -24.50 -4.79
CA LEU A 203 27.30 -23.35 -5.55
C LEU A 203 27.52 -23.66 -7.05
N ALA A 204 27.97 -24.87 -7.36
CA ALA A 204 28.10 -25.31 -8.75
C ALA A 204 26.73 -25.50 -9.42
N ASP A 205 25.75 -26.02 -8.70
CA ASP A 205 24.35 -26.17 -9.18
C ASP A 205 23.69 -24.86 -9.46
N LEU A 206 23.93 -23.81 -8.63
CA LEU A 206 23.42 -22.45 -8.86
C LEU A 206 24.08 -21.77 -10.07
N ARG A 207 25.39 -21.92 -10.24
CA ARG A 207 26.11 -21.42 -11.41
C ARG A 207 25.63 -22.04 -12.73
N ALA A 208 25.19 -23.30 -12.69
CA ALA A 208 24.63 -23.97 -13.87
C ALA A 208 23.24 -23.47 -14.30
N LEU A 209 22.69 -22.45 -13.63
CA LEU A 209 21.39 -21.82 -13.96
C LEU A 209 21.54 -20.52 -14.79
N ASP A 210 22.69 -20.27 -15.37
CA ASP A 210 22.99 -19.01 -16.12
C ASP A 210 22.33 -18.96 -17.52
N ASP A 211 21.47 -19.93 -17.86
CA ASP A 211 20.77 -20.01 -19.15
C ASP A 211 19.64 -18.96 -19.32
N GLN A 212 19.21 -18.33 -18.24
CA GLN A 212 18.16 -17.31 -18.23
C GLN A 212 18.64 -16.03 -17.52
N PRO A 213 18.76 -14.88 -18.22
CA PRO A 213 19.27 -13.64 -17.62
C PRO A 213 18.53 -13.20 -16.35
N TRP A 214 17.21 -13.40 -16.29
CA TRP A 214 16.43 -13.01 -15.14
C TRP A 214 16.62 -13.89 -13.90
N TYR A 215 17.34 -15.01 -13.99
CA TYR A 215 17.76 -15.81 -12.84
C TYR A 215 18.91 -15.14 -12.07
N ALA A 216 19.74 -14.36 -12.76
CA ALA A 216 20.99 -13.83 -12.22
C ALA A 216 20.85 -13.13 -10.87
N PRO A 217 19.86 -12.22 -10.63
CA PRO A 217 19.71 -11.59 -9.32
C PRO A 217 19.53 -12.62 -8.18
N PHE A 218 18.73 -13.65 -8.41
CA PHE A 218 18.49 -14.70 -7.41
C PHE A 218 19.72 -15.59 -7.23
N THR A 219 20.30 -16.11 -8.32
CA THR A 219 21.41 -17.04 -8.25
C THR A 219 22.66 -16.42 -7.67
N THR A 220 22.93 -15.14 -8.01
CA THR A 220 24.08 -14.40 -7.46
C THR A 220 23.91 -14.10 -5.99
N LEU A 221 22.73 -13.55 -5.58
CA LEU A 221 22.46 -13.27 -4.16
C LEU A 221 22.55 -14.52 -3.32
N HIS A 222 21.85 -15.59 -3.70
CA HIS A 222 21.85 -16.83 -2.92
C HIS A 222 23.18 -17.58 -2.94
N SER A 223 23.97 -17.44 -4.01
CA SER A 223 25.36 -17.94 -4.02
C SER A 223 26.24 -17.16 -3.06
N ALA A 224 26.10 -15.83 -2.99
CA ALA A 224 26.86 -15.00 -2.06
C ALA A 224 26.50 -15.30 -0.61
N LEU A 225 25.19 -15.38 -0.29
CA LEU A 225 24.70 -15.75 1.04
C LEU A 225 25.17 -17.14 1.47
N MET A 226 25.13 -18.10 0.56
CA MET A 226 25.61 -19.47 0.80
C MET A 226 27.11 -19.51 1.01
N ALA A 227 27.88 -18.79 0.20
CA ALA A 227 29.33 -18.71 0.35
C ALA A 227 29.73 -18.05 1.67
N ASP A 228 29.00 -17.02 2.11
CA ASP A 228 29.19 -16.38 3.43
C ASP A 228 28.87 -17.36 4.57
N LEU A 229 27.71 -18.02 4.51
CA LEU A 229 27.26 -18.95 5.56
C LEU A 229 28.27 -20.09 5.79
N TYR A 230 28.80 -20.64 4.71
CA TYR A 230 29.74 -21.78 4.76
C TYR A 230 31.23 -21.38 4.64
N GLU A 231 31.53 -20.08 4.87
CA GLU A 231 32.91 -19.53 4.92
C GLU A 231 33.73 -19.84 3.67
N ARG A 232 33.09 -19.76 2.49
CA ARG A 232 33.74 -20.05 1.22
C ARG A 232 34.53 -18.83 0.73
N PRO A 233 35.70 -19.03 0.11
CA PRO A 233 36.58 -17.94 -0.32
C PRO A 233 35.95 -17.06 -1.42
N GLU A 234 34.98 -17.56 -2.16
CA GLU A 234 34.30 -16.85 -3.23
C GLU A 234 33.27 -15.80 -2.75
N ALA A 235 32.96 -15.70 -1.45
CA ALA A 235 31.92 -14.82 -0.91
C ALA A 235 32.12 -13.34 -1.32
N ASP A 236 33.32 -12.79 -1.13
CA ASP A 236 33.63 -11.39 -1.51
C ASP A 236 33.37 -11.14 -3.00
N ARG A 237 33.83 -12.03 -3.86
CA ARG A 237 33.67 -11.90 -5.31
C ARG A 237 32.20 -11.94 -5.72
N LEU A 238 31.42 -12.82 -5.11
CA LEU A 238 29.99 -12.98 -5.41
C LEU A 238 29.18 -11.75 -4.97
N TYR A 239 29.46 -11.21 -3.78
CA TYR A 239 28.85 -9.98 -3.32
C TYR A 239 29.20 -8.79 -4.22
N ARG A 240 30.47 -8.66 -4.66
CA ARG A 240 30.85 -7.60 -5.59
C ARG A 240 30.14 -7.73 -6.93
N SER A 241 30.08 -8.93 -7.51
CA SER A 241 29.39 -9.14 -8.79
C SER A 241 27.91 -8.76 -8.72
N LEU A 242 27.24 -8.90 -7.55
CA LEU A 242 25.87 -8.43 -7.37
C LEU A 242 25.78 -6.90 -7.34
N LEU A 243 26.77 -6.22 -6.73
CA LEU A 243 26.76 -4.74 -6.67
C LEU A 243 27.10 -4.11 -8.02
N ASP A 244 27.97 -4.74 -8.81
CA ASP A 244 28.42 -4.24 -10.10
C ASP A 244 27.42 -4.53 -11.23
N ASP A 245 26.36 -5.29 -10.94
CA ASP A 245 25.32 -5.67 -11.90
C ASP A 245 24.21 -4.58 -11.94
N GLU A 246 24.36 -3.62 -12.90
CA GLU A 246 23.38 -2.56 -13.10
C GLU A 246 22.02 -3.08 -13.57
N GLU A 247 21.98 -4.20 -14.33
CA GLU A 247 20.73 -4.82 -14.77
C GLU A 247 19.99 -5.47 -13.59
N ALA A 248 20.71 -6.10 -12.66
CA ALA A 248 20.13 -6.63 -11.43
C ALA A 248 19.60 -5.52 -10.53
N SER A 249 20.34 -4.41 -10.40
CA SER A 249 19.91 -3.24 -9.64
C SER A 249 18.60 -2.63 -10.18
N ALA A 250 18.45 -2.55 -11.51
CA ALA A 250 17.27 -2.00 -12.16
C ALA A 250 16.10 -3.00 -12.22
N GLY A 251 16.39 -4.29 -12.40
CA GLY A 251 15.39 -5.35 -12.62
C GLY A 251 14.81 -5.95 -11.34
N ALA A 252 15.59 -5.97 -10.26
CA ALA A 252 15.22 -6.54 -8.97
C ALA A 252 15.81 -5.71 -7.81
N PRO A 253 15.37 -4.46 -7.64
CA PRO A 253 15.97 -3.53 -6.67
C PRO A 253 15.91 -4.04 -5.24
N ASP A 254 14.84 -4.75 -4.86
CA ASP A 254 14.70 -5.31 -3.51
C ASP A 254 15.79 -6.36 -3.21
N LEU A 255 16.11 -7.21 -4.17
CA LEU A 255 17.18 -8.21 -4.03
C LEU A 255 18.56 -7.53 -3.96
N TRP A 256 18.75 -6.49 -4.77
CA TRP A 256 19.99 -5.73 -4.76
C TRP A 256 20.21 -5.05 -3.39
N VAL A 257 19.17 -4.40 -2.84
CA VAL A 257 19.20 -3.74 -1.52
C VAL A 257 19.53 -4.76 -0.41
N GLN A 258 18.93 -5.93 -0.44
CA GLN A 258 19.26 -7.02 0.49
C GLN A 258 20.72 -7.49 0.33
N GLY A 259 21.18 -7.62 -0.89
CA GLY A 259 22.57 -7.97 -1.19
C GLY A 259 23.57 -6.95 -0.66
N VAL A 260 23.26 -5.64 -0.78
CA VAL A 260 24.04 -4.54 -0.18
C VAL A 260 24.11 -4.71 1.35
N ALA A 261 22.99 -4.98 2.03
CA ALA A 261 22.97 -5.18 3.46
C ALA A 261 23.77 -6.42 3.89
N ALA A 262 23.60 -7.53 3.18
CA ALA A 262 24.33 -8.76 3.43
C ALA A 262 25.84 -8.58 3.24
N TYR A 263 26.25 -7.90 2.16
CA TYR A 263 27.66 -7.60 1.92
C TYR A 263 28.25 -6.65 2.94
N ALA A 264 27.54 -5.60 3.30
CA ALA A 264 27.99 -4.69 4.36
C ALA A 264 28.17 -5.44 5.70
N SER A 265 27.23 -6.33 6.05
CA SER A 265 27.36 -7.21 7.23
C SER A 265 28.62 -8.09 7.13
N TRP A 266 28.87 -8.70 5.98
CA TRP A 266 30.05 -9.52 5.75
C TRP A 266 31.34 -8.69 5.89
N LEU A 267 31.43 -7.51 5.26
CA LEU A 267 32.58 -6.61 5.33
C LEU A 267 32.89 -6.15 6.77
N ILE A 268 31.87 -5.84 7.57
CA ILE A 268 32.05 -5.49 8.98
C ILE A 268 32.65 -6.67 9.76
N ARG A 269 32.16 -7.89 9.50
CA ARG A 269 32.67 -9.11 10.13
C ARG A 269 34.11 -9.44 9.70
N ASP A 270 34.46 -9.09 8.46
CA ASP A 270 35.81 -9.26 7.88
C ASP A 270 36.78 -8.13 8.27
N GLY A 271 36.32 -7.12 9.04
CA GLY A 271 37.17 -6.00 9.51
C GLY A 271 37.37 -4.89 8.48
N ARG A 272 36.71 -4.91 7.34
CA ARG A 272 36.84 -3.90 6.25
C ARG A 272 35.83 -2.75 6.43
N ALA A 273 35.94 -2.04 7.57
CA ALA A 273 34.98 -1.02 8.01
C ALA A 273 34.78 0.14 7.00
N ASP A 274 35.86 0.61 6.35
CA ASP A 274 35.78 1.73 5.39
C ASP A 274 34.99 1.32 4.15
N PHE A 275 35.23 0.13 3.64
CA PHE A 275 34.51 -0.38 2.49
C PHE A 275 33.04 -0.67 2.83
N ALA A 276 32.77 -1.19 4.03
CA ALA A 276 31.41 -1.34 4.53
C ALA A 276 30.64 0.00 4.57
N ARG A 277 31.31 1.10 4.96
CA ARG A 277 30.71 2.44 4.92
C ARG A 277 30.31 2.87 3.51
N SER A 278 31.18 2.63 2.53
CA SER A 278 30.88 2.95 1.13
C SER A 278 29.71 2.13 0.59
N VAL A 279 29.71 0.83 0.83
CA VAL A 279 28.62 -0.08 0.40
C VAL A 279 27.28 0.32 1.03
N LEU A 280 27.26 0.65 2.32
CA LEU A 280 26.04 1.15 2.98
C LEU A 280 25.55 2.46 2.37
N SER A 281 26.46 3.39 2.02
CA SER A 281 26.06 4.65 1.39
C SER A 281 25.44 4.46 0.01
N SER A 282 25.90 3.47 -0.77
CA SER A 282 25.29 3.12 -2.05
C SER A 282 23.86 2.57 -1.86
N GLY A 283 23.64 1.74 -0.83
CA GLY A 283 22.31 1.22 -0.51
C GLY A 283 21.36 2.29 0.00
N GLU A 284 21.83 3.16 0.89
CA GLU A 284 21.06 4.28 1.45
C GLU A 284 20.64 5.29 0.38
N ALA A 285 21.43 5.47 -0.68
CA ALA A 285 21.06 6.32 -1.81
C ALA A 285 19.85 5.78 -2.60
N VAL A 286 19.66 4.45 -2.62
CA VAL A 286 18.54 3.78 -3.30
C VAL A 286 17.35 3.56 -2.37
N ALA A 287 17.60 3.11 -1.14
CA ALA A 287 16.57 2.76 -0.16
C ALA A 287 16.93 3.33 1.24
N PRO A 288 16.85 4.67 1.44
CA PRO A 288 17.25 5.30 2.69
C PRO A 288 16.43 4.84 3.91
N GLN A 289 15.22 4.34 3.69
CA GLN A 289 14.33 3.83 4.73
C GLN A 289 14.55 2.34 5.08
N PHE A 290 15.50 1.65 4.41
CA PHE A 290 15.75 0.24 4.70
C PHE A 290 16.42 0.08 6.07
N ILE A 291 15.69 -0.53 7.00
CA ILE A 291 16.04 -0.54 8.43
C ILE A 291 17.40 -1.18 8.69
N GLU A 292 17.71 -2.24 7.97
CA GLU A 292 18.95 -3.00 8.13
C GLU A 292 20.19 -2.11 7.92
N PHE A 293 20.13 -1.11 7.05
CA PHE A 293 21.25 -0.16 6.88
C PHE A 293 21.50 0.64 8.15
N GLY A 294 20.43 1.15 8.78
CA GLY A 294 20.56 1.89 10.05
C GLY A 294 21.13 1.02 11.17
N GLU A 295 20.68 -0.22 11.27
CA GLU A 295 21.19 -1.18 12.26
C GLU A 295 22.66 -1.54 12.01
N LEU A 296 23.07 -1.74 10.76
CA LEU A 296 24.47 -1.99 10.40
C LEU A 296 25.34 -0.76 10.66
N ARG A 297 24.85 0.46 10.41
CA ARG A 297 25.55 1.71 10.77
C ARG A 297 25.80 1.81 12.29
N LYS A 298 24.79 1.49 13.10
CA LYS A 298 24.93 1.48 14.58
C LYS A 298 25.97 0.45 15.03
N LYS A 299 25.94 -0.77 14.46
CA LYS A 299 26.93 -1.82 14.77
C LYS A 299 28.33 -1.38 14.33
N LEU A 300 28.48 -0.83 13.13
CA LEU A 300 29.75 -0.31 12.61
C LEU A 300 30.32 0.81 13.49
N LYS A 301 29.48 1.78 13.91
CA LYS A 301 29.89 2.88 14.80
C LYS A 301 30.30 2.40 16.19
N SER A 302 29.61 1.39 16.74
CA SER A 302 29.89 0.83 18.07
C SER A 302 30.98 -0.24 18.09
N GLY A 303 31.53 -0.62 16.92
CA GLY A 303 32.49 -1.72 16.81
C GLY A 303 31.90 -3.10 17.07
N LYS A 304 30.58 -3.23 17.12
CA LYS A 304 29.91 -4.51 17.33
C LYS A 304 29.86 -5.30 16.04
N ARG A 305 30.20 -6.59 16.14
CA ARG A 305 30.11 -7.51 15.00
C ARG A 305 28.65 -7.84 14.68
N PRO A 306 28.16 -7.65 13.45
CA PRO A 306 26.81 -8.08 13.07
C PRO A 306 26.72 -9.60 12.93
N GLU A 307 25.52 -10.12 13.05
CA GLU A 307 25.17 -11.50 12.68
C GLU A 307 25.27 -11.70 11.16
N ARG A 308 25.35 -12.93 10.70
CA ARG A 308 25.23 -13.23 9.29
C ARG A 308 23.81 -12.91 8.81
N PHE A 309 23.66 -12.58 7.54
CA PHE A 309 22.35 -12.31 6.97
C PHE A 309 21.45 -13.56 6.96
N VAL A 310 22.07 -14.74 6.84
CA VAL A 310 21.46 -16.05 7.03
C VAL A 310 22.36 -16.91 7.92
N GLU A 311 21.80 -17.66 8.86
CA GLU A 311 22.52 -18.47 9.82
C GLU A 311 22.36 -20.00 9.58
N SER A 312 21.52 -20.37 8.63
CA SER A 312 21.29 -21.77 8.28
C SER A 312 20.76 -21.93 6.86
N ALA A 313 20.90 -23.15 6.29
CA ALA A 313 20.33 -23.50 4.99
C ALA A 313 18.79 -23.33 4.98
N ARG A 314 18.11 -23.56 6.11
CA ARG A 314 16.69 -23.34 6.27
C ARG A 314 16.33 -21.86 6.11
N GLU A 315 17.11 -20.98 6.72
CA GLU A 315 16.91 -19.52 6.59
C GLU A 315 17.21 -19.05 5.17
N GLY A 316 18.27 -19.56 4.53
CA GLY A 316 18.55 -19.24 3.13
C GLY A 316 17.41 -19.64 2.19
N ALA A 317 16.80 -20.80 2.42
CA ALA A 317 15.61 -21.22 1.69
C ALA A 317 14.39 -20.33 1.98
N ALA A 318 14.22 -19.85 3.23
CA ALA A 318 13.16 -18.93 3.60
C ALA A 318 13.34 -17.57 2.92
N ILE A 319 14.56 -17.02 2.91
CA ILE A 319 14.88 -15.76 2.22
C ILE A 319 14.61 -15.90 0.71
N TYR A 320 14.96 -17.02 0.09
CA TYR A 320 14.64 -17.25 -1.32
C TYR A 320 13.12 -17.18 -1.60
N LEU A 321 12.31 -17.83 -0.78
CA LEU A 321 10.85 -17.80 -0.94
C LEU A 321 10.28 -16.39 -0.68
N TYR A 322 10.86 -15.66 0.25
CA TYR A 322 10.54 -14.26 0.51
C TYR A 322 10.89 -13.36 -0.69
N ASP A 323 12.10 -13.47 -1.24
CA ASP A 323 12.59 -12.74 -2.40
C ASP A 323 11.70 -12.98 -3.62
N LEU A 324 11.33 -14.24 -3.83
CA LEU A 324 10.40 -14.60 -4.89
C LEU A 324 9.02 -13.97 -4.68
N GLY A 325 8.54 -13.95 -3.44
CA GLY A 325 7.32 -13.23 -3.07
C GLY A 325 7.40 -11.74 -3.38
N LEU A 326 8.52 -11.08 -3.08
CA LEU A 326 8.72 -9.65 -3.39
C LEU A 326 8.70 -9.38 -4.90
N VAL A 327 9.45 -10.14 -5.68
CA VAL A 327 9.53 -9.96 -7.15
C VAL A 327 8.17 -10.20 -7.82
N LEU A 328 7.38 -11.12 -7.29
CA LEU A 328 6.01 -11.39 -7.76
C LEU A 328 4.98 -10.39 -7.23
N ASN A 329 5.36 -9.50 -6.31
CA ASN A 329 4.47 -8.59 -5.62
C ASN A 329 4.02 -7.42 -6.50
N ARG A 330 3.05 -7.68 -7.38
CA ARG A 330 2.51 -6.72 -8.36
C ARG A 330 0.98 -6.71 -8.29
N PRO A 331 0.33 -5.62 -8.73
CA PRO A 331 -1.12 -5.57 -8.79
C PRO A 331 -1.72 -6.80 -9.51
N GLY A 332 -2.62 -7.50 -8.82
CA GLY A 332 -3.27 -8.73 -9.31
C GLY A 332 -2.51 -10.04 -9.04
N SER A 333 -1.33 -9.97 -8.44
CA SER A 333 -0.54 -11.17 -8.07
C SER A 333 -0.47 -11.41 -6.56
N GLU A 334 -1.14 -10.59 -5.77
CA GLU A 334 -1.11 -10.62 -4.30
C GLU A 334 -1.44 -12.00 -3.72
N PRO A 335 -2.43 -12.76 -4.25
CA PRO A 335 -2.71 -14.10 -3.71
C PRO A 335 -1.54 -15.06 -3.88
N LEU A 336 -0.80 -14.97 -4.98
CA LEU A 336 0.39 -15.80 -5.23
C LEU A 336 1.57 -15.35 -4.35
N THR A 337 1.81 -14.05 -4.27
CA THR A 337 2.79 -13.45 -3.36
C THR A 337 2.58 -13.94 -1.94
N ARG A 338 1.33 -13.88 -1.45
CA ARG A 338 0.95 -14.35 -0.12
C ARG A 338 1.35 -15.82 0.10
N VAL A 339 1.12 -16.70 -0.87
CA VAL A 339 1.48 -18.13 -0.75
C VAL A 339 3.00 -18.30 -0.56
N TYR A 340 3.84 -17.61 -1.35
CA TYR A 340 5.29 -17.70 -1.20
C TYR A 340 5.77 -17.14 0.15
N LEU A 341 5.20 -16.02 0.61
CA LEU A 341 5.52 -15.44 1.90
C LEU A 341 5.09 -16.35 3.07
N GLN A 342 3.96 -17.05 2.96
CA GLN A 342 3.52 -18.03 3.97
C GLN A 342 4.42 -19.27 4.00
N LEU A 343 4.93 -19.72 2.87
CA LEU A 343 5.94 -20.78 2.80
C LEU A 343 7.27 -20.33 3.44
N ALA A 344 7.68 -19.06 3.21
CA ALA A 344 8.84 -18.48 3.90
C ALA A 344 8.61 -18.41 5.42
N ARG A 345 7.42 -17.99 5.86
CA ARG A 345 7.02 -17.96 7.29
C ARG A 345 7.07 -19.35 7.91
N ALA A 346 6.69 -20.40 7.20
CA ALA A 346 6.76 -21.77 7.71
C ALA A 346 8.19 -22.18 8.08
N LEU A 347 9.21 -21.64 7.39
CA LEU A 347 10.63 -21.84 7.70
C LEU A 347 11.14 -20.88 8.78
N MET A 348 10.65 -19.63 8.83
CA MET A 348 11.07 -18.59 9.77
C MET A 348 9.86 -17.90 10.42
N PRO A 349 9.13 -18.56 11.32
CA PRO A 349 7.81 -18.07 11.82
C PRO A 349 7.90 -16.78 12.64
N GLN A 350 9.06 -16.45 13.18
CA GLN A 350 9.30 -15.27 14.00
C GLN A 350 10.10 -14.17 13.25
N ASN A 351 10.27 -14.29 11.94
CA ASN A 351 10.99 -13.27 11.17
C ASN A 351 10.10 -12.05 10.92
N GLY A 352 10.50 -10.90 11.51
CA GLY A 352 9.72 -9.66 11.44
C GLY A 352 9.54 -9.14 10.01
N THR A 353 10.54 -9.31 9.14
CA THR A 353 10.50 -8.86 7.74
C THR A 353 9.42 -9.63 6.96
N ILE A 354 9.37 -10.94 7.12
CA ILE A 354 8.35 -11.79 6.49
C ILE A 354 6.96 -11.45 7.02
N LEU A 355 6.82 -11.26 8.35
CA LEU A 355 5.55 -10.95 8.98
C LEU A 355 5.00 -9.59 8.53
N VAL A 356 5.84 -8.54 8.53
CA VAL A 356 5.45 -7.21 8.05
C VAL A 356 5.04 -7.27 6.57
N GLN A 357 5.78 -7.98 5.74
CA GLN A 357 5.46 -8.09 4.32
C GLN A 357 4.16 -8.84 4.05
N ILE A 358 3.83 -9.88 4.84
CA ILE A 358 2.52 -10.55 4.74
C ILE A 358 1.41 -9.55 5.13
N GLY A 359 1.59 -8.80 6.22
CA GLY A 359 0.64 -7.76 6.62
C GLY A 359 0.35 -6.74 5.51
N LEU A 360 1.40 -6.19 4.88
CA LEU A 360 1.27 -5.27 3.75
C LEU A 360 0.54 -5.88 2.54
N VAL A 361 0.72 -7.18 2.29
CA VAL A 361 -0.03 -7.89 1.24
C VAL A 361 -1.51 -8.03 1.61
N GLU A 362 -1.82 -8.31 2.88
CA GLU A 362 -3.20 -8.39 3.37
C GLU A 362 -3.91 -7.04 3.30
N GLU A 363 -3.23 -5.92 3.60
CA GLU A 363 -3.78 -4.57 3.42
C GLU A 363 -4.14 -4.30 1.95
N ARG A 364 -3.23 -4.58 1.01
CA ARG A 364 -3.51 -4.40 -0.42
C ARG A 364 -4.64 -5.28 -0.93
N LEU A 365 -4.85 -6.44 -0.32
CA LEU A 365 -6.00 -7.29 -0.59
C LEU A 365 -7.30 -6.78 0.04
N GLY A 366 -7.25 -5.68 0.82
CA GLY A 366 -8.40 -5.09 1.51
C GLY A 366 -8.77 -5.78 2.82
N PHE A 367 -7.81 -6.44 3.48
CA PHE A 367 -8.04 -7.19 4.72
C PHE A 367 -7.22 -6.65 5.91
N PRO A 368 -7.44 -5.40 6.34
CA PRO A 368 -6.63 -4.76 7.37
C PRO A 368 -6.65 -5.52 8.71
N ARG A 369 -7.77 -6.13 9.09
CA ARG A 369 -7.85 -6.94 10.32
C ARG A 369 -6.91 -8.15 10.30
N ARG A 370 -6.71 -8.79 9.15
CA ARG A 370 -5.72 -9.88 9.03
C ARG A 370 -4.30 -9.37 9.03
N ALA A 371 -4.05 -8.21 8.40
CA ALA A 371 -2.75 -7.57 8.46
C ALA A 371 -2.30 -7.37 9.91
N MET A 372 -3.20 -6.91 10.78
CA MET A 372 -2.94 -6.73 12.21
C MET A 372 -2.53 -8.01 12.94
N GLU A 373 -3.07 -9.19 12.56
CA GLU A 373 -2.63 -10.47 13.13
C GLU A 373 -1.12 -10.65 12.91
N TYR A 374 -0.64 -10.39 11.68
CA TYR A 374 0.77 -10.53 11.33
C TYR A 374 1.66 -9.46 11.95
N TYR A 375 1.19 -8.22 12.03
CA TYR A 375 1.90 -7.15 12.72
C TYR A 375 2.03 -7.43 14.21
N GLY A 376 0.97 -7.98 14.83
CA GLY A 376 0.96 -8.41 16.23
C GLY A 376 1.96 -9.53 16.53
N ASP A 377 2.18 -10.43 15.56
CA ASP A 377 3.14 -11.55 15.66
C ASP A 377 4.61 -11.11 15.56
N VAL A 378 4.92 -9.86 15.14
CA VAL A 378 6.29 -9.35 15.04
C VAL A 378 6.91 -9.27 16.45
N PRO A 379 8.05 -9.95 16.70
CA PRO A 379 8.66 -9.97 18.02
C PRO A 379 8.97 -8.58 18.58
N GLU A 380 8.75 -8.35 19.87
CA GLU A 380 9.00 -7.07 20.55
C GLU A 380 10.46 -6.57 20.40
N ARG A 381 11.41 -7.50 20.31
CA ARG A 381 12.85 -7.18 20.15
C ARG A 381 13.24 -6.96 18.68
N SER A 382 12.32 -7.16 17.74
CA SER A 382 12.60 -6.95 16.32
C SER A 382 12.80 -5.46 16.04
N PRO A 383 13.81 -5.08 15.25
CA PRO A 383 13.94 -3.72 14.72
C PRO A 383 12.69 -3.24 13.96
N LEU A 384 11.90 -4.18 13.44
CA LEU A 384 10.68 -3.93 12.69
C LEU A 384 9.43 -3.77 13.57
N ARG A 385 9.52 -3.97 14.91
CA ARG A 385 8.38 -3.82 15.81
C ARG A 385 7.73 -2.45 15.68
N ARG A 386 8.54 -1.39 15.62
CA ARG A 386 8.06 -0.01 15.44
C ARG A 386 7.23 0.16 14.15
N ILE A 387 7.72 -0.42 13.04
CA ILE A 387 6.96 -0.38 11.77
C ILE A 387 5.67 -1.19 11.88
N ALA A 388 5.72 -2.36 12.52
CA ALA A 388 4.54 -3.19 12.70
C ALA A 388 3.46 -2.48 13.55
N ASP A 389 3.85 -1.77 14.60
CA ASP A 389 2.93 -1.00 15.44
C ASP A 389 2.29 0.15 14.65
N LEU A 390 3.10 0.88 13.87
CA LEU A 390 2.60 1.94 13.00
C LEU A 390 1.61 1.39 11.96
N GLN A 391 1.99 0.34 11.21
CA GLN A 391 1.13 -0.26 10.21
C GLN A 391 -0.16 -0.83 10.82
N SER A 392 -0.06 -1.41 12.04
CA SER A 392 -1.25 -1.85 12.78
C SER A 392 -2.20 -0.69 13.07
N GLY A 393 -1.67 0.46 13.48
CA GLY A 393 -2.45 1.66 13.71
C GLY A 393 -3.12 2.19 12.45
N LEU A 394 -2.40 2.22 11.33
CA LEU A 394 -2.93 2.63 10.03
C LEU A 394 -4.03 1.67 9.55
N ALA A 395 -3.77 0.36 9.62
CA ALA A 395 -4.75 -0.66 9.23
C ALA A 395 -6.04 -0.62 10.09
N LEU A 396 -5.92 -0.29 11.38
CA LEU A 396 -7.07 -0.05 12.26
C LEU A 396 -7.86 1.19 11.84
N ALA A 397 -7.18 2.25 11.46
CA ALA A 397 -7.82 3.48 10.96
C ALA A 397 -8.59 3.20 9.66
N ASP A 398 -8.00 2.45 8.72
CA ASP A 398 -8.65 2.03 7.48
C ASP A 398 -9.86 1.10 7.73
N ALA A 399 -9.80 0.29 8.80
CA ALA A 399 -10.90 -0.53 9.25
C ALA A 399 -11.98 0.24 10.06
N GLU A 400 -11.83 1.56 10.19
CA GLU A 400 -12.69 2.47 10.96
C GLU A 400 -12.78 2.12 12.47
N ASP A 401 -11.83 1.33 12.98
CA ASP A 401 -11.69 1.08 14.41
C ASP A 401 -10.82 2.17 15.06
N TYR A 402 -11.33 3.40 15.05
CA TYR A 402 -10.58 4.59 15.47
C TYR A 402 -10.08 4.52 16.90
N LYS A 403 -10.83 3.86 17.80
CA LYS A 403 -10.40 3.72 19.20
C LYS A 403 -9.16 2.84 19.35
N ALA A 404 -9.13 1.72 18.64
CA ALA A 404 -7.97 0.83 18.65
C ALA A 404 -6.80 1.45 17.87
N ALA A 405 -7.10 2.15 16.76
CA ALA A 405 -6.12 2.90 15.97
C ALA A 405 -5.41 3.97 16.82
N GLU A 406 -6.17 4.79 17.55
CA GLU A 406 -5.61 5.81 18.44
C GLU A 406 -4.61 5.21 19.43
N LYS A 407 -4.99 4.11 20.10
CA LYS A 407 -4.09 3.44 21.04
C LYS A 407 -2.79 2.99 20.36
N SER A 408 -2.90 2.30 19.22
CA SER A 408 -1.74 1.76 18.49
C SER A 408 -0.82 2.88 17.97
N LEU A 409 -1.40 3.98 17.46
CA LEU A 409 -0.63 5.12 16.96
C LEU A 409 0.05 5.91 18.10
N ARG A 410 -0.62 6.05 19.27
CA ARG A 410 0.02 6.61 20.46
C ARG A 410 1.18 5.75 20.98
N ASP A 411 1.03 4.43 20.94
CA ASP A 411 2.12 3.51 21.29
C ASP A 411 3.29 3.63 20.30
N ALA A 412 3.01 3.82 19.00
CA ALA A 412 4.03 4.06 17.98
C ALA A 412 4.77 5.39 18.21
N ILE A 413 4.06 6.48 18.52
CA ILE A 413 4.63 7.79 18.86
C ILE A 413 5.50 7.71 20.13
N ALA A 414 5.02 7.02 21.16
CA ALA A 414 5.77 6.86 22.41
C ALA A 414 7.10 6.10 22.21
N ARG A 415 7.14 5.15 21.28
CA ARG A 415 8.38 4.41 20.91
C ARG A 415 9.30 5.21 20.00
N ASP A 416 8.74 6.02 19.13
CA ASP A 416 9.48 6.91 18.23
C ASP A 416 8.78 8.26 18.08
N PRO A 417 9.15 9.24 18.92
CA PRO A 417 8.61 10.60 18.82
C PRO A 417 8.93 11.32 17.48
N MET A 418 9.75 10.70 16.62
CA MET A 418 10.12 11.23 15.30
C MET A 418 9.33 10.57 14.15
N GLU A 419 8.36 9.69 14.46
CA GLU A 419 7.55 8.99 13.44
C GLU A 419 6.38 9.87 12.96
N GLU A 420 6.66 10.66 11.94
CA GLU A 420 5.75 11.64 11.34
C GLU A 420 4.40 11.05 10.91
N ARG A 421 4.41 9.84 10.33
CA ARG A 421 3.19 9.19 9.83
C ARG A 421 2.21 8.84 10.95
N ALA A 422 2.71 8.51 12.13
CA ALA A 422 1.85 8.21 13.28
C ALA A 422 1.09 9.46 13.74
N TYR A 423 1.75 10.61 13.79
CA TYR A 423 1.11 11.88 14.12
C TYR A 423 0.07 12.29 13.06
N LEU A 424 0.42 12.17 11.78
CA LEU A 424 -0.50 12.53 10.68
C LEU A 424 -1.75 11.65 10.71
N ALA A 425 -1.58 10.34 10.82
CA ALA A 425 -2.70 9.40 10.86
C ALA A 425 -3.59 9.60 12.09
N LEU A 426 -3.00 9.82 13.28
CA LEU A 426 -3.77 10.07 14.49
C LEU A 426 -4.50 11.41 14.43
N GLY A 427 -3.86 12.43 13.87
CA GLY A 427 -4.48 13.72 13.67
C GLY A 427 -5.65 13.68 12.69
N ASP A 428 -5.57 12.85 11.63
CA ASP A 428 -6.68 12.60 10.71
C ASP A 428 -7.86 11.91 11.41
N ILE A 429 -7.59 10.95 12.31
CA ILE A 429 -8.63 10.32 13.13
C ILE A 429 -9.33 11.38 13.99
N PHE A 430 -8.58 12.26 14.65
CA PHE A 430 -9.15 13.32 15.45
C PHE A 430 -9.97 14.30 14.62
N ALA A 431 -9.46 14.71 13.46
CA ALA A 431 -10.18 15.60 12.55
C ALA A 431 -11.50 15.01 12.05
N ARG A 432 -11.50 13.72 11.65
CA ARG A 432 -12.73 12.99 11.23
C ARG A 432 -13.77 12.86 12.34
N ASN A 433 -13.32 12.79 13.60
CA ASN A 433 -14.19 12.75 14.79
C ASN A 433 -14.52 14.15 15.33
N GLU A 434 -14.18 15.23 14.60
CA GLU A 434 -14.37 16.62 15.01
C GLU A 434 -13.67 17.00 16.33
N GLN A 435 -12.66 16.24 16.71
CA GLN A 435 -11.82 16.46 17.90
C GLN A 435 -10.68 17.42 17.57
N PHE A 436 -11.02 18.64 17.15
CA PHE A 436 -10.05 19.60 16.63
C PHE A 436 -9.05 20.11 17.68
N ALA A 437 -9.46 20.13 18.96
CA ALA A 437 -8.56 20.52 20.04
C ALA A 437 -7.44 19.49 20.25
N GLU A 438 -7.80 18.20 20.24
CA GLU A 438 -6.85 17.08 20.33
C GLU A 438 -5.95 17.03 19.11
N ALA A 439 -6.49 17.28 17.91
CA ALA A 439 -5.69 17.37 16.68
C ALA A 439 -4.65 18.51 16.75
N ALA A 440 -5.07 19.71 17.16
CA ALA A 440 -4.15 20.84 17.29
C ALA A 440 -3.03 20.55 18.30
N GLN A 441 -3.38 20.04 19.49
CA GLN A 441 -2.39 19.66 20.50
C GLN A 441 -1.42 18.59 19.98
N LEU A 442 -1.93 17.56 19.30
CA LEU A 442 -1.10 16.50 18.72
C LEU A 442 -0.09 17.05 17.71
N TYR A 443 -0.50 17.98 16.86
CA TYR A 443 0.41 18.62 15.90
C TYR A 443 1.40 19.60 16.57
N GLU A 444 1.04 20.23 17.71
CA GLU A 444 1.99 20.98 18.53
C GLU A 444 3.09 20.04 19.08
N GLU A 445 2.68 18.89 19.64
CA GLU A 445 3.59 17.87 20.13
C GLU A 445 4.52 17.34 19.03
N ALA A 446 3.96 17.09 17.82
CA ALA A 446 4.73 16.62 16.67
C ALA A 446 5.81 17.63 16.26
N VAL A 447 5.44 18.91 16.10
CA VAL A 447 6.38 19.97 15.71
C VAL A 447 7.50 20.08 16.74
N ALA A 448 7.17 20.11 18.05
CA ALA A 448 8.16 20.21 19.11
C ALA A 448 9.12 18.99 19.13
N ALA A 449 8.58 17.77 19.03
CA ALA A 449 9.40 16.54 19.03
C ALA A 449 10.35 16.47 17.83
N LEU A 450 9.88 16.87 16.64
CA LEU A 450 10.71 16.89 15.43
C LEU A 450 11.83 17.93 15.54
N GLU A 451 11.54 19.13 16.03
CA GLU A 451 12.53 20.20 16.22
C GLU A 451 13.58 19.82 17.28
N GLU A 452 13.15 19.26 18.40
CA GLU A 452 14.07 18.73 19.44
C GLU A 452 14.95 17.60 18.91
N GLY A 453 14.40 16.76 18.02
CA GLY A 453 15.14 15.70 17.33
C GLY A 453 16.06 16.19 16.22
N GLY A 454 16.09 17.51 15.94
CA GLY A 454 16.92 18.13 14.89
C GLY A 454 16.38 17.94 13.47
N LYS A 455 15.12 17.53 13.32
CA LYS A 455 14.40 17.52 12.04
C LYS A 455 13.63 18.81 11.86
N LYS A 456 13.45 19.22 10.61
CA LYS A 456 12.53 20.31 10.28
C LYS A 456 11.16 19.70 9.98
N PRO A 457 10.11 20.10 10.70
CA PRO A 457 8.76 19.63 10.40
C PRO A 457 8.37 19.98 8.95
N ASP A 458 7.68 19.06 8.30
CA ASP A 458 7.13 19.24 6.96
C ASP A 458 5.99 20.30 6.96
N TRP A 459 5.72 20.93 5.81
CA TRP A 459 4.65 21.90 5.61
C TRP A 459 3.28 21.35 6.07
N ASN A 460 3.05 20.05 5.94
CA ASN A 460 1.79 19.38 6.21
C ASN A 460 1.40 19.45 7.71
N PHE A 461 2.37 19.44 8.63
CA PHE A 461 2.10 19.61 10.07
C PHE A 461 1.53 20.99 10.37
N TYR A 462 2.11 22.04 9.80
CA TYR A 462 1.60 23.41 9.97
C TYR A 462 0.25 23.57 9.27
N TYR A 463 0.05 23.04 8.08
CA TYR A 463 -1.20 23.08 7.36
C TYR A 463 -2.34 22.44 8.16
N ARG A 464 -2.15 21.22 8.65
CA ARG A 464 -3.16 20.47 9.42
C ARG A 464 -3.43 21.10 10.80
N ARG A 465 -2.40 21.61 11.46
CA ARG A 465 -2.56 22.37 12.70
C ARG A 465 -3.35 23.67 12.46
N GLY A 466 -3.03 24.37 11.40
CA GLY A 466 -3.77 25.56 10.96
C GLY A 466 -5.25 25.26 10.70
N MET A 467 -5.56 24.15 10.03
CA MET A 467 -6.95 23.71 9.84
C MET A 467 -7.63 23.42 11.17
N ALA A 468 -6.99 22.72 12.10
CA ALA A 468 -7.54 22.44 13.41
C ALA A 468 -7.82 23.74 14.21
N TYR A 469 -6.90 24.71 14.17
CA TYR A 469 -7.13 26.03 14.81
C TYR A 469 -8.24 26.83 14.12
N GLU A 470 -8.34 26.79 12.80
CA GLU A 470 -9.43 27.45 12.08
C GLU A 470 -10.79 26.89 12.50
N ARG A 471 -10.93 25.55 12.56
CA ARG A 471 -12.15 24.89 13.04
C ARG A 471 -12.48 25.23 14.50
N LEU A 472 -11.47 25.51 15.32
CA LEU A 472 -11.62 26.03 16.69
C LEU A 472 -11.88 27.54 16.75
N LYS A 473 -12.00 28.22 15.61
CA LYS A 473 -12.16 29.67 15.49
C LYS A 473 -10.96 30.45 16.09
N GLN A 474 -9.78 29.87 16.15
CA GLN A 474 -8.53 30.48 16.62
C GLN A 474 -7.71 30.98 15.43
N TRP A 475 -8.24 31.93 14.69
CA TRP A 475 -7.63 32.44 13.46
C TRP A 475 -6.23 33.04 13.67
N ASP A 476 -6.03 33.70 14.80
CA ASP A 476 -4.74 34.26 15.23
C ASP A 476 -3.60 33.21 15.27
N LYS A 477 -3.93 31.92 15.42
CA LYS A 477 -2.99 30.81 15.33
C LYS A 477 -3.01 30.14 13.97
N ALA A 478 -4.17 30.08 13.32
CA ALA A 478 -4.34 29.38 12.04
C ALA A 478 -3.59 30.08 10.89
N GLU A 479 -3.75 31.41 10.74
CA GLU A 479 -3.12 32.17 9.65
C GLU A 479 -1.58 32.07 9.67
N PRO A 480 -0.87 32.24 10.80
CA PRO A 480 0.58 32.02 10.87
C PRO A 480 1.01 30.61 10.43
N ASP A 481 0.24 29.59 10.77
CA ASP A 481 0.54 28.22 10.39
C ASP A 481 0.40 28.00 8.88
N PHE A 482 -0.68 28.46 8.25
CA PHE A 482 -0.83 28.40 6.79
C PHE A 482 0.29 29.15 6.07
N ARG A 483 0.67 30.33 6.56
CA ARG A 483 1.78 31.10 6.02
C ARG A 483 3.12 30.39 6.21
N ARG A 484 3.31 29.70 7.34
CA ARG A 484 4.49 28.87 7.57
C ARG A 484 4.53 27.70 6.60
N ALA A 485 3.42 27.03 6.36
CA ALA A 485 3.32 25.96 5.36
C ALA A 485 3.71 26.46 3.97
N LEU A 486 3.22 27.64 3.54
CA LEU A 486 3.59 28.26 2.25
C LEU A 486 5.04 28.75 2.21
N THR A 487 5.66 29.05 3.36
CA THR A 487 7.09 29.38 3.41
C THR A 487 7.94 28.14 3.11
N LEU A 488 7.49 26.96 3.54
CA LEU A 488 8.17 25.70 3.29
C LEU A 488 7.91 25.17 1.87
N GLU A 489 6.66 25.27 1.41
CA GLU A 489 6.19 24.82 0.10
C GLU A 489 5.31 25.89 -0.56
N PRO A 490 5.90 26.86 -1.29
CA PRO A 490 5.18 28.07 -1.74
C PRO A 490 4.05 27.82 -2.75
N ASN A 491 4.09 26.71 -3.47
CA ASN A 491 3.14 26.42 -4.55
C ASN A 491 2.21 25.25 -4.22
N ARG A 492 1.96 24.97 -2.95
CA ARG A 492 1.00 23.92 -2.55
C ARG A 492 -0.44 24.40 -2.77
N PRO A 493 -1.14 23.81 -3.75
CA PRO A 493 -2.48 24.28 -4.13
C PRO A 493 -3.47 24.18 -2.97
N GLU A 494 -3.36 23.12 -2.15
CA GLU A 494 -4.22 22.88 -1.00
C GLU A 494 -4.11 24.02 0.03
N VAL A 495 -2.88 24.41 0.36
CA VAL A 495 -2.61 25.46 1.35
C VAL A 495 -2.98 26.84 0.79
N LEU A 496 -2.64 27.10 -0.49
CA LEU A 496 -3.02 28.34 -1.18
C LEU A 496 -4.54 28.53 -1.20
N ASN A 497 -5.27 27.46 -1.59
CA ASN A 497 -6.72 27.46 -1.63
C ASN A 497 -7.32 27.67 -0.24
N TYR A 498 -6.87 26.91 0.76
CA TYR A 498 -7.44 26.99 2.11
C TYR A 498 -7.24 28.35 2.76
N LEU A 499 -6.01 28.87 2.73
CA LEU A 499 -5.72 30.22 3.25
C LEU A 499 -6.51 31.28 2.47
N GLY A 500 -6.51 31.21 1.14
CA GLY A 500 -7.21 32.16 0.30
C GLY A 500 -8.70 32.14 0.55
N TYR A 501 -9.33 30.97 0.59
CA TYR A 501 -10.75 30.81 0.91
C TYR A 501 -11.09 31.36 2.31
N SER A 502 -10.28 30.99 3.33
CA SER A 502 -10.54 31.46 4.70
C SER A 502 -10.47 33.00 4.82
N LEU A 503 -9.55 33.66 4.11
CA LEU A 503 -9.47 35.12 4.06
C LEU A 503 -10.72 35.73 3.41
N VAL A 504 -11.17 35.15 2.29
CA VAL A 504 -12.35 35.57 1.55
C VAL A 504 -13.62 35.38 2.39
N ASP A 505 -13.77 34.21 3.00
CA ASP A 505 -14.96 33.90 3.81
C ASP A 505 -15.07 34.78 5.02
N ARG A 506 -13.97 35.13 5.68
CA ARG A 506 -13.90 36.07 6.79
C ARG A 506 -14.06 37.52 6.38
N ASN A 507 -14.18 37.78 5.08
CA ASN A 507 -14.22 39.16 4.52
C ASN A 507 -12.98 39.99 4.90
N GLU A 508 -11.83 39.32 5.02
CA GLU A 508 -10.53 39.89 5.35
C GLU A 508 -9.56 39.74 4.15
N LYS A 509 -8.79 40.77 3.83
CA LYS A 509 -7.75 40.74 2.78
C LYS A 509 -8.23 40.10 1.46
N LEU A 510 -9.43 40.47 0.99
CA LEU A 510 -10.12 39.81 -0.13
C LEU A 510 -9.27 39.69 -1.41
N GLU A 511 -8.50 40.72 -1.77
CA GLU A 511 -7.64 40.66 -2.96
C GLU A 511 -6.44 39.70 -2.79
N GLU A 512 -5.89 39.63 -1.58
CA GLU A 512 -4.86 38.61 -1.26
C GLU A 512 -5.46 37.22 -1.35
N GLY A 513 -6.65 37.00 -0.79
CA GLY A 513 -7.36 35.72 -0.86
C GLY A 513 -7.61 35.30 -2.31
N LEU A 514 -8.11 36.20 -3.14
CA LEU A 514 -8.32 35.96 -4.57
C LEU A 514 -7.01 35.60 -5.30
N ASP A 515 -5.88 36.28 -5.02
CA ASP A 515 -4.59 36.00 -5.64
C ASP A 515 -4.08 34.60 -5.25
N LEU A 516 -4.24 34.21 -3.98
CA LEU A 516 -3.87 32.87 -3.50
C LEU A 516 -4.70 31.77 -4.18
N ILE A 517 -6.03 31.96 -4.28
CA ILE A 517 -6.91 30.99 -4.93
C ILE A 517 -6.60 30.88 -6.43
N ARG A 518 -6.32 32.00 -7.11
CA ARG A 518 -5.90 31.98 -8.53
C ARG A 518 -4.63 31.14 -8.73
N LYS A 519 -3.63 31.30 -7.89
CA LYS A 519 -2.40 30.47 -7.92
C LYS A 519 -2.72 29.00 -7.68
N ALA A 520 -3.68 28.68 -6.80
CA ALA A 520 -4.12 27.32 -6.59
C ALA A 520 -4.79 26.74 -7.85
N VAL A 521 -5.67 27.50 -8.51
CA VAL A 521 -6.31 27.09 -9.78
C VAL A 521 -5.29 26.91 -10.91
N GLU A 522 -4.27 27.79 -11.00
CA GLU A 522 -3.20 27.65 -11.98
C GLU A 522 -2.42 26.36 -11.79
N ALA A 523 -2.17 25.96 -10.54
CA ALA A 523 -1.46 24.73 -10.19
C ALA A 523 -2.32 23.46 -10.38
N ARG A 524 -3.64 23.55 -10.12
CA ARG A 524 -4.60 22.44 -10.28
C ARG A 524 -5.91 22.90 -10.93
N PRO A 525 -5.90 23.12 -12.25
CA PRO A 525 -7.06 23.68 -12.97
C PRO A 525 -8.24 22.71 -13.12
N ASP A 526 -8.05 21.45 -12.83
CA ASP A 526 -9.02 20.35 -12.86
C ASP A 526 -9.60 20.00 -11.49
N ALA A 527 -9.14 20.64 -10.42
CA ALA A 527 -9.68 20.45 -9.08
C ALA A 527 -10.95 21.30 -8.88
N GLY A 528 -12.11 20.68 -9.00
CA GLY A 528 -13.41 21.37 -8.97
C GLY A 528 -13.62 22.21 -7.73
N PHE A 529 -13.23 21.73 -6.55
CA PHE A 529 -13.35 22.48 -5.29
C PHE A 529 -12.45 23.72 -5.22
N ILE A 530 -11.28 23.72 -5.89
CA ILE A 530 -10.40 24.91 -6.00
C ILE A 530 -11.03 25.94 -6.96
N VAL A 531 -11.61 25.44 -8.06
CA VAL A 531 -12.31 26.28 -9.03
C VAL A 531 -13.57 26.89 -8.41
N ASP A 532 -14.31 26.14 -7.59
CA ASP A 532 -15.43 26.65 -6.78
C ASP A 532 -15.01 27.77 -5.84
N SER A 533 -13.90 27.59 -5.12
CA SER A 533 -13.33 28.64 -4.25
C SER A 533 -13.02 29.93 -5.01
N LEU A 534 -12.56 29.82 -6.27
CA LEU A 534 -12.34 31.00 -7.13
C LEU A 534 -13.65 31.68 -7.48
N GLY A 535 -14.67 30.90 -7.87
CA GLY A 535 -16.00 31.44 -8.14
C GLY A 535 -16.61 32.09 -6.92
N TRP A 536 -16.50 31.49 -5.76
CA TRP A 536 -16.96 32.07 -4.48
C TRP A 536 -16.20 33.33 -4.12
N ALA A 537 -14.87 33.40 -4.34
CA ALA A 537 -14.11 34.64 -4.13
C ALA A 537 -14.61 35.79 -5.01
N PHE A 538 -14.91 35.53 -6.27
CA PHE A 538 -15.53 36.52 -7.15
C PHE A 538 -16.92 36.94 -6.65
N TYR A 539 -17.74 36.01 -6.18
CA TYR A 539 -19.04 36.30 -5.62
C TYR A 539 -18.94 37.23 -4.40
N ARG A 540 -18.04 36.94 -3.46
CA ARG A 540 -17.79 37.73 -2.26
C ARG A 540 -17.25 39.15 -2.58
N LEU A 541 -16.56 39.31 -3.70
CA LEU A 541 -16.10 40.58 -4.24
C LEU A 541 -17.18 41.35 -5.02
N GLY A 542 -18.42 40.82 -5.15
CA GLY A 542 -19.47 41.41 -5.95
C GLY A 542 -19.29 41.28 -7.47
N ARG A 543 -18.30 40.46 -7.92
CA ARG A 543 -17.96 40.22 -9.34
C ARG A 543 -18.77 39.04 -9.87
N TYR A 544 -20.08 39.18 -9.89
CA TYR A 544 -21.01 38.06 -10.09
C TYR A 544 -20.93 37.40 -11.47
N ASP A 545 -20.65 38.16 -12.54
CA ASP A 545 -20.47 37.57 -13.88
C ASP A 545 -19.22 36.66 -13.96
N GLU A 546 -18.16 37.01 -13.22
CA GLU A 546 -16.96 36.20 -13.12
C GLU A 546 -17.19 34.99 -12.21
N ALA A 547 -17.95 35.18 -11.13
CA ALA A 547 -18.37 34.09 -10.26
C ALA A 547 -19.14 33.02 -11.04
N VAL A 548 -20.14 33.42 -11.84
CA VAL A 548 -20.91 32.49 -12.68
C VAL A 548 -19.99 31.66 -13.60
N ARG A 549 -19.03 32.30 -14.28
CA ARG A 549 -18.15 31.60 -15.22
C ARG A 549 -17.31 30.52 -14.53
N GLU A 550 -16.72 30.86 -13.37
CA GLU A 550 -15.89 29.87 -12.65
C GLU A 550 -16.74 28.79 -11.96
N LEU A 551 -17.92 29.13 -11.43
CA LEU A 551 -18.83 28.16 -10.84
C LEU A 551 -19.48 27.24 -11.88
N GLU A 552 -19.78 27.73 -13.10
CA GLU A 552 -20.18 26.88 -14.23
C GLU A 552 -19.06 25.90 -14.62
N ARG A 553 -17.80 26.29 -14.48
CA ARG A 553 -16.65 25.43 -14.68
C ARG A 553 -16.50 24.44 -13.52
N ALA A 554 -16.70 24.87 -12.27
CA ALA A 554 -16.62 24.01 -11.08
C ALA A 554 -17.68 22.91 -11.13
N ILE A 555 -18.95 23.25 -11.49
CA ILE A 555 -20.05 22.29 -11.58
C ILE A 555 -19.82 21.27 -12.70
N ALA A 556 -19.11 21.63 -13.77
CA ALA A 556 -18.74 20.68 -14.82
C ALA A 556 -17.73 19.63 -14.31
N LEU A 557 -16.92 19.97 -13.30
CA LEU A 557 -15.97 19.07 -12.66
C LEU A 557 -16.60 18.28 -11.50
N MET A 558 -17.56 18.88 -10.78
CA MET A 558 -18.21 18.30 -9.59
C MET A 558 -19.75 18.47 -9.65
N PRO A 559 -20.45 17.78 -10.57
CA PRO A 559 -21.87 18.02 -10.82
C PRO A 559 -22.80 17.62 -9.64
N GLU A 560 -22.36 16.70 -8.79
CA GLU A 560 -23.16 16.20 -7.67
C GLU A 560 -22.80 16.86 -6.32
N ASP A 561 -21.84 17.80 -6.31
CA ASP A 561 -21.42 18.46 -5.07
C ASP A 561 -22.50 19.48 -4.62
N PRO A 562 -23.03 19.36 -3.40
CA PRO A 562 -24.08 20.24 -2.92
C PRO A 562 -23.63 21.70 -2.73
N THR A 563 -22.39 21.93 -2.33
CA THR A 563 -21.84 23.27 -2.09
C THR A 563 -21.63 24.01 -3.41
N VAL A 564 -21.06 23.33 -4.41
CA VAL A 564 -20.86 23.92 -5.75
C VAL A 564 -22.19 24.28 -6.39
N ASN A 565 -23.21 23.42 -6.26
CA ASN A 565 -24.56 23.71 -6.75
C ASN A 565 -25.17 24.90 -6.02
N ASP A 566 -25.00 24.99 -4.71
CA ASP A 566 -25.53 26.12 -3.90
C ASP A 566 -24.86 27.45 -4.28
N HIS A 567 -23.52 27.48 -4.37
CA HIS A 567 -22.75 28.66 -4.77
C HIS A 567 -23.13 29.14 -6.18
N LEU A 568 -23.30 28.20 -7.14
CA LEU A 568 -23.74 28.58 -8.49
C LEU A 568 -25.17 29.11 -8.50
N GLY A 569 -26.05 28.56 -7.68
CA GLY A 569 -27.40 29.10 -7.47
C GLY A 569 -27.38 30.53 -6.98
N ASP A 570 -26.54 30.83 -5.98
CA ASP A 570 -26.36 32.14 -5.43
C ASP A 570 -25.83 33.13 -6.48
N ALA A 571 -24.84 32.72 -7.27
CA ALA A 571 -24.28 33.55 -8.33
C ALA A 571 -25.30 33.84 -9.45
N TYR A 572 -26.06 32.82 -9.89
CA TYR A 572 -27.13 33.01 -10.87
C TYR A 572 -28.23 33.95 -10.37
N TRP A 573 -28.58 33.85 -9.08
CA TRP A 573 -29.56 34.75 -8.49
C TRP A 573 -29.11 36.23 -8.56
N LYS A 574 -27.84 36.49 -8.26
CA LYS A 574 -27.29 37.88 -8.27
C LYS A 574 -27.18 38.46 -9.68
N VAL A 575 -26.98 37.67 -10.71
CA VAL A 575 -27.00 38.13 -12.11
C VAL A 575 -28.40 38.13 -12.74
N GLY A 576 -29.46 37.84 -11.95
CA GLY A 576 -30.85 37.87 -12.40
C GLY A 576 -31.35 36.62 -13.08
N ARG A 577 -30.52 35.55 -13.18
CA ARG A 577 -30.90 34.25 -13.76
C ARG A 577 -31.64 33.38 -12.74
N LYS A 578 -32.84 33.84 -12.36
CA LYS A 578 -33.61 33.33 -11.21
C LYS A 578 -34.01 31.83 -11.38
N LEU A 579 -34.42 31.44 -12.60
CA LEU A 579 -34.83 30.05 -12.88
C LEU A 579 -33.65 29.09 -12.77
N GLU A 580 -32.50 29.48 -13.28
CA GLU A 580 -31.28 28.67 -13.16
C GLU A 580 -30.82 28.61 -11.68
N ALA A 581 -30.96 29.65 -10.92
CA ALA A 581 -30.69 29.66 -9.49
C ALA A 581 -31.57 28.66 -8.74
N GLU A 582 -32.89 28.65 -8.99
CA GLU A 582 -33.82 27.68 -8.41
C GLU A 582 -33.46 26.24 -8.79
N TYR A 583 -33.03 26.02 -10.05
CA TYR A 583 -32.62 24.71 -10.51
C TYR A 583 -31.37 24.22 -9.72
N GLN A 584 -30.36 25.05 -9.56
CA GLN A 584 -29.15 24.72 -8.83
C GLN A 584 -29.40 24.48 -7.34
N TRP A 585 -30.19 25.28 -6.67
CA TRP A 585 -30.59 25.05 -5.27
C TRP A 585 -31.42 23.76 -5.11
N ASN A 586 -32.26 23.40 -6.10
CA ASN A 586 -32.93 22.10 -6.09
C ASN A 586 -31.94 20.94 -6.21
N ALA A 587 -30.92 21.06 -7.07
CA ALA A 587 -29.86 20.05 -7.22
C ALA A 587 -29.03 19.93 -5.93
N ALA A 588 -28.63 21.06 -5.33
CA ALA A 588 -27.93 21.10 -4.05
C ALA A 588 -28.73 20.40 -2.95
N LEU A 589 -30.04 20.72 -2.80
CA LEU A 589 -30.88 20.10 -1.80
C LEU A 589 -31.04 18.58 -2.00
N ALA A 590 -31.14 18.14 -3.27
CA ALA A 590 -31.20 16.72 -3.60
C ALA A 590 -29.88 16.01 -3.23
N ALA A 591 -28.74 16.64 -3.54
CA ALA A 591 -27.42 16.12 -3.22
C ALA A 591 -27.22 16.00 -1.70
N VAL A 592 -27.52 17.03 -0.91
CA VAL A 592 -27.45 16.96 0.56
C VAL A 592 -28.29 15.81 1.12
N LYS A 593 -29.53 15.64 0.63
CA LYS A 593 -30.43 14.55 1.09
C LYS A 593 -29.89 13.16 0.75
N ALA A 594 -29.08 13.02 -0.29
CA ALA A 594 -28.48 11.75 -0.70
C ALA A 594 -27.23 11.39 0.11
N MET A 595 -26.67 12.33 0.90
CA MET A 595 -25.47 12.05 1.72
C MET A 595 -25.79 11.07 2.83
N LYS A 596 -24.81 10.24 3.23
CA LYS A 596 -24.92 9.32 4.40
C LYS A 596 -25.23 10.05 5.72
N LYS A 597 -24.70 11.27 5.86
CA LYS A 597 -24.96 12.19 6.97
C LYS A 597 -25.32 13.54 6.36
N PRO A 598 -26.60 13.82 6.09
CA PRO A 598 -27.04 15.10 5.57
C PRO A 598 -26.65 16.23 6.52
N ASP A 599 -26.16 17.36 5.99
CA ASP A 599 -25.91 18.56 6.78
C ASP A 599 -27.23 19.32 7.00
N PRO A 600 -27.75 19.39 8.24
CA PRO A 600 -29.02 20.05 8.52
C PRO A 600 -28.96 21.58 8.33
N MET A 601 -27.78 22.20 8.54
CA MET A 601 -27.60 23.64 8.41
C MET A 601 -27.60 24.04 6.94
N LEU A 602 -26.80 23.40 6.11
CA LEU A 602 -26.79 23.64 4.66
C LEU A 602 -28.19 23.40 4.06
N MET A 603 -28.85 22.30 4.47
CA MET A 603 -30.19 22.00 4.01
C MET A 603 -31.18 23.09 4.36
N ALA A 604 -31.16 23.62 5.60
CA ALA A 604 -32.05 24.71 6.03
C ALA A 604 -31.74 26.00 5.28
N GLU A 605 -30.49 26.32 5.01
CA GLU A 605 -30.05 27.46 4.24
C GLU A 605 -30.56 27.40 2.80
N ILE A 606 -30.33 26.31 2.10
CA ILE A 606 -30.82 26.11 0.73
C ILE A 606 -32.34 26.23 0.67
N MET A 607 -33.08 25.62 1.61
CA MET A 607 -34.54 25.75 1.68
C MET A 607 -34.99 27.18 1.92
N SER A 608 -34.26 27.96 2.71
CA SER A 608 -34.53 29.37 2.92
C SER A 608 -34.32 30.19 1.64
N LYS A 609 -33.24 29.93 0.90
CA LYS A 609 -32.94 30.56 -0.40
C LYS A 609 -34.05 30.26 -1.43
N GLN A 610 -34.52 29.02 -1.50
CA GLN A 610 -35.62 28.60 -2.37
C GLN A 610 -36.93 29.32 -2.05
N ALA A 611 -37.22 29.52 -0.77
CA ALA A 611 -38.50 30.14 -0.34
C ALA A 611 -38.55 31.65 -0.48
N ARG A 612 -37.40 32.32 -0.35
CA ARG A 612 -37.34 33.80 -0.20
C ARG A 612 -36.42 34.47 -1.21
N GLY A 613 -35.59 33.71 -1.92
CA GLY A 613 -34.46 34.24 -2.69
C GLY A 613 -33.35 34.77 -1.78
N LEU A 614 -32.34 35.36 -2.40
CA LEU A 614 -31.30 36.12 -1.69
C LEU A 614 -31.68 37.58 -1.55
N PRO A 615 -31.34 38.27 -0.43
CA PRO A 615 -31.49 39.69 -0.26
C PRO A 615 -30.77 40.49 -1.36
N ASP A 616 -31.34 41.58 -1.78
CA ASP A 616 -30.75 42.39 -2.87
C ASP A 616 -29.45 43.09 -2.49
N ASP A 617 -29.17 43.34 -1.21
CA ASP A 617 -28.08 44.22 -0.74
C ASP A 617 -27.22 43.68 0.43
N GLU A 618 -27.22 42.40 0.80
CA GLU A 618 -26.29 41.91 1.81
C GLU A 618 -25.12 41.16 1.20
N PRO A 619 -23.84 41.51 1.54
CA PRO A 619 -22.74 40.59 1.34
C PRO A 619 -23.03 39.30 2.14
N ALA A 620 -22.84 38.15 1.50
CA ALA A 620 -23.18 36.83 2.07
C ALA A 620 -22.70 36.71 3.53
N ARG A 621 -23.62 36.36 4.44
CA ARG A 621 -23.31 36.03 5.82
C ARG A 621 -22.67 34.63 5.86
N ASN A 622 -21.68 34.52 6.73
CA ASN A 622 -20.87 33.34 6.99
C ASN A 622 -21.61 32.00 6.82
N ALA A 623 -21.22 31.22 5.82
CA ALA A 623 -21.52 29.82 5.74
C ALA A 623 -20.44 29.03 6.56
N ASP A 624 -20.65 28.93 7.86
CA ASP A 624 -19.75 28.30 8.82
C ASP A 624 -19.63 26.75 8.67
N ALA A 625 -20.19 26.18 7.60
CA ALA A 625 -20.39 24.72 7.50
C ALA A 625 -19.75 24.01 6.30
N ALA A 626 -19.14 24.72 5.34
CA ALA A 626 -18.84 24.13 4.03
C ALA A 626 -17.39 23.64 3.80
N LEU A 627 -16.55 23.58 4.81
CA LEU A 627 -15.17 23.08 4.67
C LEU A 627 -14.98 21.64 5.19
N ALA A 628 -15.89 20.73 4.84
CA ALA A 628 -15.59 19.32 4.89
C ALA A 628 -14.91 18.90 3.58
N VAL A 629 -13.71 19.41 3.31
CA VAL A 629 -12.81 18.72 2.38
C VAL A 629 -12.41 17.43 3.10
N ASP A 630 -12.84 16.29 2.59
CA ASP A 630 -12.42 14.99 3.10
C ASP A 630 -10.88 14.94 3.04
N PRO A 631 -10.18 14.83 4.18
CA PRO A 631 -8.71 14.74 4.19
C PRO A 631 -8.16 13.57 3.38
N ALA A 632 -9.01 12.64 2.97
CA ALA A 632 -8.62 11.51 2.12
C ALA A 632 -8.44 11.89 0.64
N GLU A 633 -9.05 12.97 0.14
CA GLU A 633 -8.85 13.42 -1.25
C GLU A 633 -7.60 14.30 -1.44
N ALA A 634 -7.10 14.92 -0.37
CA ALA A 634 -5.87 15.71 -0.42
C ALA A 634 -4.58 14.88 -0.37
N ALA A 635 -4.68 13.57 -0.21
CA ALA A 635 -3.54 12.65 -0.05
C ALA A 635 -3.26 11.74 -1.28
N ASN A 636 -3.99 11.89 -2.38
CA ASN A 636 -3.72 11.15 -3.64
C ASN A 636 -2.94 11.98 -4.66
#